data_14b63f176b33cd8d4472c94e639fbcb0
#
_entry.id   14b63f176b33cd8d4472c94e639fbcb0
#
_cell.length_a   1.000
_cell.length_b   1.000
_cell.length_c   1.000
_cell.angle_alpha   90.00
_cell.angle_beta   90.00
_cell.angle_gamma   90.00
#
_symmetry.space_group_name_H-M   'P 1'
#
loop_
_entity.id
_entity.type
_entity.pdbx_description
1 polymer ?
#
loop_
_entity_poly.entity_id
_entity_poly.type
_entity_poly.pdbx_seq_one_letter_code
_entity_poly.pdbx_strand_id
1 'polypeptide(L)'
;TNLDEFFMVRVAGLRGQQSRKIEELSIDGRTPSEQLAATVAAADALMAEQQKLWKKLLKELATEGIKVVEPAAIGKTHAAEVERYFREQILPVLTPQALDPAHPFPFIPNQGISLIFDMRRKDDGEVVRQLVMIPSSLRRFVRLPGAGTRFVTIEDLIRHFVGQMFPDYILIAAGAFRIIRDSDIEVEEEAEDLVRYFRSAIKRRRRGKIIRLKLEKGLPAELSTLIRTELGAGSSLVAETVGFLGIGDLAQLVEEDRPSLKFPPYSPRFPERILEHDGDCFAAIRQKDIVIHHPYESFDVVLAFLQQAARDPDVVAIKQTLYRAGKQSAVIRALCEAAEAGKSVTAIVELKARFDEEQNLHWASQLENSGVQVVYGFVDMKTHAKISLVVRREADGFRTYCHLGTGNYHPITAKIYTDISFFTADPRVGHDAGQIFNYITGYIPPSNLQLLTMSPLGLREKVMALIDQEIANVQAGKPGAVWAKLNSLVDKEVIDKLYEASEAGVEIDLVVRGICCLRPGVKGMSSRIRVKSVVGRFLEHSRIWAMGNGADLPNSKAKVFISSADWMSRNFDRRVEYMLPIENPTVHDQILDQVMVANLLDNQQSWMLRSDGRYERLKAGDMPFNLHHYFMTNASLSGRGGALADEKKVPTLSLVRRR
;
A
#
# COMPACT_ATOMS: atom_id res chain seq x y z
N THR A 1 -1.53 -9.14 -6.49
CA THR A 1 -2.40 -7.98 -6.76
C THR A 1 -3.31 -7.67 -5.58
N ASN A 2 -3.92 -6.49 -5.53
CA ASN A 2 -4.82 -6.08 -4.43
C ASN A 2 -5.98 -7.06 -4.22
N LEU A 3 -6.55 -7.61 -5.32
CA LEU A 3 -7.63 -8.59 -5.22
C LEU A 3 -7.15 -9.92 -4.63
N ASP A 4 -5.96 -10.39 -4.99
CA ASP A 4 -5.39 -11.62 -4.40
C ASP A 4 -5.13 -11.42 -2.91
N GLU A 5 -4.56 -10.27 -2.51
CA GLU A 5 -4.34 -9.90 -1.11
C GLU A 5 -5.66 -9.83 -0.33
N PHE A 6 -6.69 -9.24 -0.92
CA PHE A 6 -8.03 -9.20 -0.34
C PHE A 6 -8.59 -10.61 -0.06
N PHE A 7 -8.41 -11.55 -0.99
CA PHE A 7 -8.80 -12.94 -0.78
C PHE A 7 -7.95 -13.60 0.30
N MET A 8 -6.63 -13.43 0.27
CA MET A 8 -5.70 -14.03 1.24
C MET A 8 -5.96 -13.64 2.68
N VAL A 9 -6.61 -12.50 2.89
CA VAL A 9 -6.79 -11.91 4.23
C VAL A 9 -8.27 -11.78 4.58
N ARG A 10 -9.02 -10.92 3.87
CA ARG A 10 -10.40 -10.61 4.27
C ARG A 10 -11.35 -11.77 3.98
N VAL A 11 -11.27 -12.36 2.80
CA VAL A 11 -12.09 -13.52 2.44
C VAL A 11 -11.70 -14.73 3.29
N ALA A 12 -10.41 -14.92 3.56
CA ALA A 12 -9.93 -15.96 4.48
C ALA A 12 -10.53 -15.81 5.88
N GLY A 13 -10.51 -14.60 6.44
CA GLY A 13 -11.12 -14.30 7.74
C GLY A 13 -12.63 -14.57 7.77
N LEU A 14 -13.38 -14.13 6.76
CA LEU A 14 -14.83 -14.41 6.64
C LEU A 14 -15.10 -15.92 6.58
N ARG A 15 -14.26 -16.68 5.89
CA ARG A 15 -14.38 -18.14 5.85
C ARG A 15 -14.07 -18.80 7.19
N GLY A 16 -13.08 -18.27 7.89
CA GLY A 16 -12.79 -18.68 9.27
C GLY A 16 -14.00 -18.48 10.18
N GLN A 17 -14.65 -17.34 10.10
CA GLN A 17 -15.89 -17.05 10.82
C GLN A 17 -17.04 -18.00 10.42
N GLN A 18 -17.25 -18.21 9.11
CA GLN A 18 -18.25 -19.14 8.61
C GLN A 18 -18.00 -20.57 9.12
N SER A 19 -16.75 -21.05 9.10
CA SER A 19 -16.42 -22.40 9.57
C SER A 19 -16.63 -22.59 11.08
N ARG A 20 -16.50 -21.52 11.86
CA ARG A 20 -16.80 -21.47 13.30
C ARG A 20 -18.28 -21.18 13.59
N LYS A 21 -19.11 -21.06 12.56
CA LYS A 21 -20.55 -20.75 12.66
C LYS A 21 -20.84 -19.45 13.43
N ILE A 22 -20.00 -18.44 13.24
CA ILE A 22 -20.22 -17.12 13.80
C ILE A 22 -21.31 -16.43 12.98
N GLU A 23 -22.35 -15.97 13.67
CA GLU A 23 -23.51 -15.28 13.06
C GLU A 23 -23.56 -13.78 13.41
N GLU A 24 -22.50 -13.25 14.01
CA GLU A 24 -22.39 -11.82 14.31
C GLU A 24 -22.56 -10.99 13.05
N LEU A 25 -23.47 -10.03 13.11
CA LEU A 25 -23.79 -9.16 11.98
C LEU A 25 -22.74 -8.07 11.83
N SER A 26 -22.34 -7.82 10.59
CA SER A 26 -21.55 -6.64 10.24
C SER A 26 -22.40 -5.36 10.36
N ILE A 27 -21.74 -4.20 10.29
CA ILE A 27 -22.39 -2.87 10.40
C ILE A 27 -23.55 -2.71 9.38
N ASP A 28 -23.44 -3.34 8.21
CA ASP A 28 -24.49 -3.36 7.16
C ASP A 28 -25.53 -4.48 7.34
N GLY A 29 -25.55 -5.13 8.51
CA GLY A 29 -26.55 -6.13 8.89
C GLY A 29 -26.38 -7.49 8.22
N ARG A 30 -25.20 -7.84 7.70
CA ARG A 30 -24.94 -9.11 7.01
C ARG A 30 -24.19 -10.10 7.88
N THR A 31 -24.59 -11.35 7.81
CA THR A 31 -23.82 -12.48 8.35
C THR A 31 -22.51 -12.69 7.58
N PRO A 32 -21.49 -13.36 8.15
CA PRO A 32 -20.28 -13.71 7.43
C PRO A 32 -20.52 -14.48 6.13
N SER A 33 -21.54 -15.35 6.09
CA SER A 33 -21.92 -16.10 4.89
C SER A 33 -22.49 -15.22 3.78
N GLU A 34 -23.35 -14.26 4.13
CA GLU A 34 -23.91 -13.28 3.19
C GLU A 34 -22.84 -12.31 2.67
N GLN A 35 -21.92 -11.84 3.55
CA GLN A 35 -20.77 -11.04 3.15
C GLN A 35 -19.89 -11.80 2.16
N LEU A 36 -19.63 -13.10 2.42
CA LEU A 36 -18.81 -13.94 1.56
C LEU A 36 -19.46 -14.11 0.18
N ALA A 37 -20.75 -14.41 0.12
CA ALA A 37 -21.48 -14.57 -1.14
C ALA A 37 -21.47 -13.29 -1.98
N ALA A 38 -21.77 -12.14 -1.37
CA ALA A 38 -21.77 -10.84 -2.04
C ALA A 38 -20.36 -10.45 -2.54
N THR A 39 -19.32 -10.72 -1.71
CA THR A 39 -17.92 -10.44 -2.05
C THR A 39 -17.45 -11.28 -3.23
N VAL A 40 -17.76 -12.57 -3.24
CA VAL A 40 -17.38 -13.48 -4.34
C VAL A 40 -18.05 -13.05 -5.63
N ALA A 41 -19.36 -12.74 -5.61
CA ALA A 41 -20.09 -12.27 -6.79
C ALA A 41 -19.50 -10.97 -7.37
N ALA A 42 -19.20 -9.99 -6.51
CA ALA A 42 -18.57 -8.73 -6.93
C ALA A 42 -17.16 -8.95 -7.50
N ALA A 43 -16.36 -9.83 -6.88
CA ALA A 43 -15.02 -10.17 -7.36
C ALA A 43 -15.05 -10.87 -8.72
N ASP A 44 -16.02 -11.76 -8.96
CA ASP A 44 -16.18 -12.46 -10.24
C ASP A 44 -16.57 -11.49 -11.36
N ALA A 45 -17.49 -10.56 -11.09
CA ALA A 45 -17.84 -9.50 -12.03
C ALA A 45 -16.61 -8.61 -12.37
N LEU A 46 -15.85 -8.18 -11.36
CA LEU A 46 -14.64 -7.38 -11.54
C LEU A 46 -13.59 -8.14 -12.35
N MET A 47 -13.37 -9.43 -12.09
CA MET A 47 -12.44 -10.25 -12.87
C MET A 47 -12.88 -10.40 -14.33
N ALA A 48 -14.18 -10.52 -14.60
CA ALA A 48 -14.68 -10.56 -15.97
C ALA A 48 -14.42 -9.25 -16.72
N GLU A 49 -14.62 -8.10 -16.09
CA GLU A 49 -14.29 -6.79 -16.66
C GLU A 49 -12.78 -6.64 -16.88
N GLN A 50 -11.96 -7.09 -15.94
CA GLN A 50 -10.51 -7.10 -16.04
C GLN A 50 -10.01 -7.88 -17.27
N GLN A 51 -10.62 -9.03 -17.58
CA GLN A 51 -10.28 -9.80 -18.78
C GLN A 51 -10.71 -9.10 -20.08
N LYS A 52 -11.86 -8.41 -20.08
CA LYS A 52 -12.29 -7.58 -21.23
C LYS A 52 -11.30 -6.44 -21.48
N LEU A 53 -10.88 -5.76 -20.40
CA LEU A 53 -9.90 -4.67 -20.49
C LEU A 53 -8.53 -5.19 -20.97
N TRP A 54 -8.09 -6.34 -20.48
CA TRP A 54 -6.85 -6.96 -20.93
C TRP A 54 -6.86 -7.23 -22.45
N LYS A 55 -7.95 -7.80 -22.98
CA LYS A 55 -8.12 -8.01 -24.43
C LYS A 55 -8.06 -6.71 -25.23
N LYS A 56 -8.58 -5.61 -24.69
CA LYS A 56 -8.49 -4.29 -25.31
C LYS A 56 -7.05 -3.77 -25.29
N LEU A 57 -6.38 -3.85 -24.15
CA LEU A 57 -4.99 -3.43 -23.99
C LEU A 57 -4.02 -4.22 -24.89
N LEU A 58 -4.23 -5.51 -25.12
CA LEU A 58 -3.44 -6.31 -26.06
C LEU A 58 -3.47 -5.72 -27.47
N LYS A 59 -4.63 -5.24 -27.93
CA LYS A 59 -4.77 -4.59 -29.24
C LYS A 59 -4.03 -3.26 -29.28
N GLU A 60 -4.17 -2.45 -28.23
CA GLU A 60 -3.49 -1.16 -28.11
C GLU A 60 -1.96 -1.35 -28.03
N LEU A 61 -1.46 -2.31 -27.25
CA LEU A 61 -0.05 -2.65 -27.20
C LEU A 61 0.49 -3.12 -28.56
N ALA A 62 -0.32 -3.87 -29.31
CA ALA A 62 0.06 -4.34 -30.64
C ALA A 62 0.24 -3.18 -31.63
N THR A 63 -0.54 -2.09 -31.53
CA THR A 63 -0.36 -0.87 -32.34
C THR A 63 0.94 -0.14 -31.99
N GLU A 64 1.37 -0.25 -30.72
CA GLU A 64 2.66 0.29 -30.24
C GLU A 64 3.84 -0.67 -30.47
N GLY A 65 3.62 -1.77 -31.21
CA GLY A 65 4.65 -2.74 -31.57
C GLY A 65 4.99 -3.75 -30.47
N ILE A 66 4.22 -3.82 -29.38
CA ILE A 66 4.37 -4.82 -28.32
C ILE A 66 3.27 -5.87 -28.50
N LYS A 67 3.65 -7.11 -28.81
CA LYS A 67 2.70 -8.19 -29.12
C LYS A 67 2.89 -9.38 -28.18
N VAL A 68 1.81 -9.88 -27.62
CA VAL A 68 1.77 -11.21 -27.00
C VAL A 68 1.13 -12.14 -28.02
N VAL A 69 1.88 -13.15 -28.44
CA VAL A 69 1.50 -14.03 -29.55
C VAL A 69 1.41 -15.48 -29.08
N GLU A 70 0.65 -16.28 -29.82
CA GLU A 70 0.60 -17.72 -29.65
C GLU A 70 1.86 -18.39 -30.26
N PRO A 71 2.27 -19.58 -29.78
CA PRO A 71 3.45 -20.29 -30.31
C PRO A 71 3.39 -20.54 -31.83
N ALA A 72 2.20 -20.73 -32.38
CA ALA A 72 2.01 -20.91 -33.82
C ALA A 72 2.47 -19.69 -34.66
N ALA A 73 2.53 -18.51 -34.04
CA ALA A 73 3.04 -17.28 -34.66
C ALA A 73 4.58 -17.13 -34.60
N ILE A 74 5.28 -18.10 -34.00
CA ILE A 74 6.74 -18.17 -34.01
C ILE A 74 7.18 -18.52 -35.44
N GLY A 75 7.81 -17.58 -36.14
CA GLY A 75 8.27 -17.81 -37.50
C GLY A 75 9.32 -18.94 -37.59
N LYS A 76 9.31 -19.69 -38.69
CA LYS A 76 10.24 -20.83 -38.91
C LYS A 76 11.71 -20.47 -38.64
N THR A 77 12.11 -19.24 -38.97
CA THR A 77 13.46 -18.71 -38.77
C THR A 77 13.89 -18.68 -37.29
N HIS A 78 12.95 -18.51 -36.36
CA HIS A 78 13.23 -18.39 -34.93
C HIS A 78 12.79 -19.63 -34.12
N ALA A 79 12.11 -20.59 -34.76
CA ALA A 79 11.60 -21.78 -34.08
C ALA A 79 12.72 -22.58 -33.38
N ALA A 80 13.84 -22.82 -34.07
CA ALA A 80 14.97 -23.53 -33.49
C ALA A 80 15.62 -22.81 -32.30
N GLU A 81 15.65 -21.48 -32.30
CA GLU A 81 16.18 -20.67 -31.22
C GLU A 81 15.26 -20.70 -29.98
N VAL A 82 13.94 -20.59 -30.21
CA VAL A 82 12.94 -20.69 -29.13
C VAL A 82 12.91 -22.11 -28.53
N GLU A 83 13.04 -23.14 -29.37
CA GLU A 83 13.12 -24.53 -28.93
C GLU A 83 14.38 -24.76 -28.09
N ARG A 84 15.54 -24.24 -28.53
CA ARG A 84 16.77 -24.30 -27.75
C ARG A 84 16.60 -23.59 -26.41
N TYR A 85 16.01 -22.37 -26.39
CA TYR A 85 15.74 -21.65 -25.16
C TYR A 85 14.84 -22.45 -24.22
N PHE A 86 13.77 -23.05 -24.73
CA PHE A 86 12.91 -23.92 -23.96
C PHE A 86 13.69 -25.07 -23.32
N ARG A 87 14.47 -25.78 -24.11
CA ARG A 87 15.26 -26.95 -23.67
C ARG A 87 16.35 -26.59 -22.67
N GLU A 88 17.01 -25.45 -22.84
CA GLU A 88 18.15 -25.07 -21.99
C GLU A 88 17.75 -24.26 -20.75
N GLN A 89 16.70 -23.44 -20.84
CA GLN A 89 16.36 -22.46 -19.80
C GLN A 89 15.04 -22.75 -19.07
N ILE A 90 14.11 -23.44 -19.71
CA ILE A 90 12.79 -23.72 -19.12
C ILE A 90 12.69 -25.16 -18.66
N LEU A 91 12.93 -26.11 -19.54
CA LEU A 91 12.77 -27.55 -19.30
C LEU A 91 13.54 -28.05 -18.05
N PRO A 92 14.82 -27.66 -17.81
CA PRO A 92 15.56 -28.12 -16.65
C PRO A 92 15.01 -27.64 -15.29
N VAL A 93 14.19 -26.59 -15.30
CA VAL A 93 13.58 -26.00 -14.09
C VAL A 93 12.20 -26.62 -13.80
N LEU A 94 11.59 -27.26 -14.79
CA LEU A 94 10.29 -27.89 -14.66
C LEU A 94 10.43 -29.31 -14.06
N THR A 95 9.55 -29.64 -13.13
CA THR A 95 9.46 -30.97 -12.54
C THR A 95 8.04 -31.50 -12.71
N PRO A 96 7.79 -32.29 -13.77
CA PRO A 96 6.52 -32.98 -13.94
C PRO A 96 6.25 -33.94 -12.78
N GLN A 97 5.00 -34.03 -12.35
CA GLN A 97 4.57 -34.95 -11.29
C GLN A 97 3.38 -35.76 -11.78
N ALA A 98 3.50 -37.08 -11.73
CA ALA A 98 2.40 -37.97 -12.04
C ALA A 98 1.30 -37.84 -10.96
N LEU A 99 0.07 -37.81 -11.40
CA LEU A 99 -1.11 -37.85 -10.51
C LEU A 99 -1.69 -39.28 -10.54
N ASP A 100 -1.49 -39.99 -9.49
CA ASP A 100 -2.04 -41.35 -9.31
C ASP A 100 -2.69 -41.49 -7.93
N PRO A 101 -3.67 -42.39 -7.76
CA PRO A 101 -4.40 -42.54 -6.50
C PRO A 101 -3.53 -43.04 -5.32
N ALA A 102 -2.33 -43.57 -5.56
CA ALA A 102 -1.47 -44.09 -4.52
C ALA A 102 -0.64 -42.98 -3.85
N HIS A 103 -0.54 -41.83 -4.45
CA HIS A 103 0.25 -40.70 -3.95
C HIS A 103 -0.63 -39.50 -3.63
N PRO A 104 -0.30 -38.73 -2.56
CA PRO A 104 -1.02 -37.50 -2.27
C PRO A 104 -0.85 -36.46 -3.38
N PHE A 105 -1.89 -35.70 -3.63
CA PHE A 105 -1.83 -34.60 -4.62
C PHE A 105 -0.70 -33.63 -4.30
N PRO A 106 0.11 -33.22 -5.30
CA PRO A 106 1.26 -32.37 -5.09
C PRO A 106 0.91 -31.04 -4.43
N PHE A 107 1.79 -30.59 -3.55
CA PHE A 107 1.62 -29.29 -2.89
C PHE A 107 1.84 -28.15 -3.87
N ILE A 108 0.81 -27.31 -4.09
CA ILE A 108 0.88 -26.11 -4.92
C ILE A 108 1.07 -24.89 -4.01
N PRO A 109 2.11 -24.07 -4.23
CA PRO A 109 2.35 -22.88 -3.43
C PRO A 109 1.26 -21.82 -3.64
N ASN A 110 1.16 -20.89 -2.69
CA ASN A 110 0.22 -19.77 -2.81
C ASN A 110 0.50 -18.93 -4.07
N GLN A 111 -0.55 -18.56 -4.80
CA GLN A 111 -0.50 -17.89 -6.10
C GLN A 111 0.14 -18.72 -7.22
N GLY A 112 0.53 -19.94 -6.96
CA GLY A 112 1.13 -20.84 -7.95
C GLY A 112 0.20 -21.10 -9.12
N ILE A 113 0.77 -21.09 -10.32
CA ILE A 113 0.13 -21.50 -11.56
C ILE A 113 0.63 -22.88 -11.90
N SER A 114 -0.28 -23.77 -12.25
CA SER A 114 0.04 -25.13 -12.63
C SER A 114 -0.69 -25.51 -13.91
N LEU A 115 -0.02 -26.32 -14.72
CA LEU A 115 -0.60 -26.96 -15.88
C LEU A 115 -0.90 -28.41 -15.53
N ILE A 116 -2.06 -28.87 -15.92
CA ILE A 116 -2.45 -30.28 -15.84
C ILE A 116 -2.63 -30.82 -17.24
N PHE A 117 -2.13 -32.03 -17.45
CA PHE A 117 -2.15 -32.72 -18.74
C PHE A 117 -2.79 -34.10 -18.58
N ASP A 118 -3.77 -34.42 -19.47
CA ASP A 118 -4.22 -35.77 -19.75
C ASP A 118 -3.41 -36.29 -20.93
N MET A 119 -2.73 -37.40 -20.75
CA MET A 119 -1.79 -37.96 -21.71
C MET A 119 -2.03 -39.45 -21.91
N ARG A 120 -1.89 -39.90 -23.15
CA ARG A 120 -1.98 -41.32 -23.47
C ARG A 120 -0.57 -41.86 -23.78
N ARG A 121 -0.17 -42.93 -23.08
CA ARG A 121 1.08 -43.62 -23.36
C ARG A 121 1.01 -44.31 -24.73
N LYS A 122 2.09 -44.22 -25.52
CA LYS A 122 2.11 -44.71 -26.91
C LYS A 122 2.14 -46.22 -27.02
N ASP A 123 2.75 -46.94 -26.06
CA ASP A 123 2.96 -48.38 -26.07
C ASP A 123 1.71 -49.18 -25.70
N ASP A 124 1.03 -48.82 -24.63
CA ASP A 124 -0.10 -49.58 -24.08
C ASP A 124 -1.44 -48.79 -24.11
N GLY A 125 -1.43 -47.55 -24.50
CA GLY A 125 -2.62 -46.68 -24.57
C GLY A 125 -3.17 -46.22 -23.21
N GLU A 126 -2.46 -46.47 -22.09
CA GLU A 126 -2.85 -46.06 -20.76
C GLU A 126 -2.95 -44.54 -20.67
N VAL A 127 -4.02 -44.04 -20.05
CA VAL A 127 -4.19 -42.59 -19.79
C VAL A 127 -3.58 -42.24 -18.45
N VAL A 128 -2.58 -41.38 -18.48
CA VAL A 128 -1.89 -40.86 -17.29
C VAL A 128 -2.08 -39.37 -17.18
N ARG A 129 -2.12 -38.88 -15.94
CA ARG A 129 -2.25 -37.46 -15.63
C ARG A 129 -0.95 -36.91 -15.10
N GLN A 130 -0.56 -35.77 -15.63
CA GLN A 130 0.69 -35.11 -15.25
C GLN A 130 0.39 -33.67 -14.80
N LEU A 131 1.04 -33.25 -13.72
CA LEU A 131 0.99 -31.91 -13.20
C LEU A 131 2.36 -31.25 -13.39
N VAL A 132 2.37 -30.05 -13.94
CA VAL A 132 3.58 -29.23 -14.06
C VAL A 132 3.33 -27.89 -13.36
N MET A 133 4.00 -27.69 -12.24
CA MET A 133 4.00 -26.39 -11.56
C MET A 133 4.97 -25.44 -12.25
N ILE A 134 4.54 -24.21 -12.51
CA ILE A 134 5.40 -23.17 -13.07
C ILE A 134 6.13 -22.46 -11.93
N PRO A 135 7.46 -22.61 -11.80
CA PRO A 135 8.23 -21.92 -10.79
C PRO A 135 8.19 -20.39 -10.96
N SER A 136 8.06 -19.65 -9.86
CA SER A 136 8.06 -18.18 -9.87
C SER A 136 9.40 -17.56 -10.27
N SER A 137 10.46 -18.34 -10.34
CA SER A 137 11.77 -17.93 -10.86
C SER A 137 11.79 -17.78 -12.38
N LEU A 138 10.87 -18.42 -13.09
CA LEU A 138 10.73 -18.28 -14.54
C LEU A 138 9.88 -17.04 -14.88
N ARG A 139 10.35 -16.29 -15.90
CA ARG A 139 9.54 -15.19 -16.44
C ARG A 139 8.32 -15.75 -17.16
N ARG A 140 7.18 -15.15 -16.90
CA ARG A 140 5.92 -15.59 -17.49
C ARG A 140 5.78 -15.15 -18.95
N PHE A 141 6.31 -13.98 -19.28
CA PHE A 141 6.38 -13.48 -20.64
C PHE A 141 7.79 -13.69 -21.18
N VAL A 142 7.93 -14.69 -22.04
CA VAL A 142 9.19 -15.02 -22.72
C VAL A 142 9.31 -14.18 -23.96
N ARG A 143 10.35 -13.36 -24.04
CA ARG A 143 10.62 -12.53 -25.22
C ARG A 143 11.10 -13.39 -26.37
N LEU A 144 10.46 -13.23 -27.53
CA LEU A 144 10.86 -13.92 -28.76
C LEU A 144 12.00 -13.20 -29.45
N PRO A 145 12.90 -13.93 -30.12
CA PRO A 145 13.96 -13.35 -30.95
C PRO A 145 13.38 -12.66 -32.17
N GLY A 146 14.23 -11.83 -32.85
CA GLY A 146 13.91 -11.14 -34.06
C GLY A 146 13.45 -9.69 -33.89
N ALA A 147 12.99 -9.09 -34.98
CA ALA A 147 12.58 -7.69 -35.03
C ALA A 147 11.26 -7.46 -34.26
N GLY A 148 11.20 -6.37 -33.51
CA GLY A 148 10.03 -5.98 -32.72
C GLY A 148 10.00 -6.61 -31.32
N THR A 149 9.03 -6.16 -30.52
CA THR A 149 8.84 -6.63 -29.14
C THR A 149 7.70 -7.63 -29.12
N ARG A 150 8.05 -8.93 -29.16
CA ARG A 150 7.08 -10.02 -29.15
C ARG A 150 7.31 -10.93 -27.96
N PHE A 151 6.24 -11.36 -27.35
CA PHE A 151 6.25 -12.27 -26.21
C PHE A 151 5.34 -13.47 -26.47
N VAL A 152 5.68 -14.58 -25.85
CA VAL A 152 4.82 -15.74 -25.70
C VAL A 152 4.72 -16.06 -24.21
N THR A 153 3.59 -16.56 -23.75
CA THR A 153 3.46 -16.95 -22.34
C THR A 153 4.19 -18.27 -22.09
N ILE A 154 4.71 -18.44 -20.90
CA ILE A 154 5.41 -19.67 -20.53
C ILE A 154 4.47 -20.87 -20.57
N GLU A 155 3.18 -20.67 -20.20
CA GLU A 155 2.17 -21.72 -20.29
C GLU A 155 1.99 -22.24 -21.71
N ASP A 156 1.95 -21.32 -22.68
CA ASP A 156 1.78 -21.69 -24.08
C ASP A 156 3.04 -22.35 -24.64
N LEU A 157 4.24 -21.92 -24.21
CA LEU A 157 5.48 -22.60 -24.57
C LEU A 157 5.55 -24.03 -24.01
N ILE A 158 5.18 -24.22 -22.76
CA ILE A 158 5.16 -25.55 -22.13
C ILE A 158 4.17 -26.47 -22.87
N ARG A 159 2.98 -25.96 -23.22
CA ARG A 159 2.00 -26.73 -24.02
C ARG A 159 2.54 -27.06 -25.42
N HIS A 160 3.20 -26.09 -26.05
CA HIS A 160 3.75 -26.24 -27.40
C HIS A 160 4.87 -27.31 -27.46
N PHE A 161 5.75 -27.32 -26.46
CA PHE A 161 6.87 -28.24 -26.37
C PHE A 161 6.61 -29.43 -25.44
N VAL A 162 5.35 -29.72 -25.13
CA VAL A 162 4.97 -30.83 -24.22
C VAL A 162 5.54 -32.18 -24.64
N GLY A 163 5.68 -32.43 -25.95
CA GLY A 163 6.29 -33.63 -26.49
C GLY A 163 7.78 -33.79 -26.18
N GLN A 164 8.51 -32.72 -25.84
CA GLN A 164 9.90 -32.80 -25.38
C GLN A 164 10.00 -33.21 -23.91
N MET A 165 8.96 -32.87 -23.13
CA MET A 165 8.86 -33.30 -21.73
C MET A 165 8.40 -34.77 -21.62
N PHE A 166 7.55 -35.21 -22.54
CA PHE A 166 6.87 -36.49 -22.52
C PHE A 166 6.93 -37.16 -23.91
N PRO A 167 8.11 -37.64 -24.35
CA PRO A 167 8.30 -38.12 -25.72
C PRO A 167 7.48 -39.37 -26.04
N ASP A 168 7.18 -40.22 -25.02
CA ASP A 168 6.44 -41.44 -25.18
C ASP A 168 4.94 -41.33 -24.97
N TYR A 169 4.42 -40.11 -24.94
CA TYR A 169 3.01 -39.82 -24.70
C TYR A 169 2.39 -38.98 -25.81
N ILE A 170 1.09 -39.08 -25.93
CA ILE A 170 0.24 -38.23 -26.80
C ILE A 170 -0.62 -37.34 -25.89
N LEU A 171 -0.60 -36.04 -26.12
CA LEU A 171 -1.44 -35.10 -25.38
C LEU A 171 -2.90 -35.29 -25.78
N ILE A 172 -3.78 -35.57 -24.81
CA ILE A 172 -5.23 -35.63 -24.98
C ILE A 172 -5.86 -34.28 -24.65
N ALA A 173 -5.52 -33.75 -23.48
CA ALA A 173 -6.05 -32.49 -22.99
C ALA A 173 -5.04 -31.80 -22.07
N ALA A 174 -5.15 -30.47 -22.01
CA ALA A 174 -4.37 -29.65 -21.08
C ALA A 174 -5.19 -28.49 -20.57
N GLY A 175 -4.85 -28.00 -19.41
CA GLY A 175 -5.41 -26.75 -18.88
C GLY A 175 -4.57 -26.19 -17.75
N ALA A 176 -4.83 -24.93 -17.44
CA ALA A 176 -4.16 -24.21 -16.37
C ALA A 176 -5.09 -23.97 -15.19
N PHE A 177 -4.50 -23.92 -14.01
CA PHE A 177 -5.21 -23.47 -12.82
C PHE A 177 -4.28 -22.70 -11.87
N ARG A 178 -4.88 -21.90 -11.00
CA ARG A 178 -4.17 -21.08 -10.01
C ARG A 178 -4.90 -21.09 -8.69
N ILE A 179 -4.17 -21.21 -7.59
CA ILE A 179 -4.74 -21.19 -6.25
C ILE A 179 -4.36 -19.95 -5.47
N ILE A 180 -5.22 -19.56 -4.54
CA ILE A 180 -4.94 -18.57 -3.52
C ILE A 180 -5.16 -19.24 -2.16
N ARG A 181 -4.17 -19.14 -1.28
CA ARG A 181 -4.21 -19.69 0.08
C ARG A 181 -4.43 -18.59 1.12
N ASP A 182 -4.99 -18.99 2.22
CA ASP A 182 -5.00 -18.19 3.44
C ASP A 182 -3.56 -17.81 3.82
N SER A 183 -3.36 -16.53 4.02
CA SER A 183 -2.05 -15.96 4.40
C SER A 183 -2.15 -15.09 5.64
N ASP A 184 -3.28 -15.07 6.32
CA ASP A 184 -3.40 -14.34 7.59
C ASP A 184 -2.69 -15.12 8.71
N ILE A 185 -1.96 -14.37 9.54
CA ILE A 185 -1.32 -14.91 10.73
C ILE A 185 -2.10 -14.32 11.91
N GLU A 186 -2.96 -15.13 12.50
CA GLU A 186 -3.58 -14.81 13.79
C GLU A 186 -2.51 -15.05 14.88
N VAL A 187 -2.22 -14.04 15.68
CA VAL A 187 -1.29 -14.17 16.82
C VAL A 187 -2.12 -14.63 18.02
N GLU A 188 -1.74 -15.75 18.59
CA GLU A 188 -2.31 -16.22 19.86
C GLU A 188 -1.81 -15.30 20.97
N GLU A 189 -2.71 -14.84 21.84
CA GLU A 189 -2.41 -13.90 22.95
C GLU A 189 -1.40 -14.48 23.97
N GLU A 190 -1.24 -15.80 23.99
CA GLU A 190 -0.36 -16.57 24.90
C GLU A 190 1.06 -16.79 24.35
N ALA A 191 1.46 -16.11 23.27
CA ALA A 191 2.79 -16.33 22.68
C ALA A 191 3.89 -15.78 23.63
N GLU A 192 4.58 -16.67 24.34
CA GLU A 192 5.71 -16.34 25.23
C GLU A 192 6.90 -15.71 24.47
N ASP A 193 7.10 -16.06 23.20
CA ASP A 193 8.17 -15.55 22.33
C ASP A 193 7.59 -15.21 20.94
N LEU A 194 7.38 -13.92 20.69
CA LEU A 194 6.86 -13.40 19.41
C LEU A 194 7.74 -13.78 18.21
N VAL A 195 9.05 -13.72 18.33
CA VAL A 195 9.98 -14.02 17.22
C VAL A 195 9.87 -15.49 16.84
N ARG A 196 9.88 -16.39 17.82
CA ARG A 196 9.73 -17.83 17.63
C ARG A 196 8.34 -18.14 17.04
N TYR A 197 7.30 -17.49 17.57
CA TYR A 197 5.94 -17.64 17.08
C TYR A 197 5.84 -17.25 15.59
N PHE A 198 6.32 -16.05 15.21
CA PHE A 198 6.29 -15.61 13.83
C PHE A 198 7.11 -16.48 12.89
N ARG A 199 8.29 -16.95 13.29
CA ARG A 199 9.08 -17.93 12.50
C ARG A 199 8.29 -19.19 12.21
N SER A 200 7.56 -19.73 13.18
CA SER A 200 6.74 -20.93 13.00
C SER A 200 5.47 -20.63 12.19
N ALA A 201 4.81 -19.50 12.43
CA ALA A 201 3.61 -19.08 11.73
C ALA A 201 3.86 -18.81 10.24
N ILE A 202 5.00 -18.19 9.88
CA ILE A 202 5.42 -17.99 8.49
C ILE A 202 5.58 -19.35 7.76
N LYS A 203 6.16 -20.35 8.43
CA LYS A 203 6.28 -21.72 7.86
C LYS A 203 4.89 -22.34 7.68
N ARG A 204 4.00 -22.24 8.67
CA ARG A 204 2.62 -22.76 8.60
C ARG A 204 1.80 -22.07 7.51
N ARG A 205 1.95 -20.75 7.32
CA ARG A 205 1.26 -19.93 6.30
C ARG A 205 1.50 -20.46 4.89
N ARG A 206 2.68 -21.00 4.60
CA ARG A 206 2.98 -21.61 3.29
C ARG A 206 2.02 -22.74 2.95
N ARG A 207 1.43 -23.42 3.96
CA ARG A 207 0.45 -24.52 3.84
C ARG A 207 -0.98 -24.10 4.22
N GLY A 208 -1.30 -22.80 4.20
CA GLY A 208 -2.64 -22.28 4.50
C GLY A 208 -3.75 -22.90 3.64
N LYS A 209 -4.98 -22.92 4.16
CA LYS A 209 -6.15 -23.44 3.45
C LYS A 209 -6.35 -22.73 2.11
N ILE A 210 -6.87 -23.44 1.12
CA ILE A 210 -7.20 -22.84 -0.17
C ILE A 210 -8.44 -21.96 0.00
N ILE A 211 -8.33 -20.72 -0.40
CA ILE A 211 -9.39 -19.70 -0.32
C ILE A 211 -10.01 -19.45 -1.69
N ARG A 212 -9.25 -19.63 -2.77
CA ARG A 212 -9.73 -19.49 -4.13
C ARG A 212 -9.00 -20.44 -5.07
N LEU A 213 -9.75 -21.10 -5.93
CA LEU A 213 -9.28 -21.89 -7.05
C LEU A 213 -9.77 -21.23 -8.34
N LYS A 214 -8.83 -20.82 -9.19
CA LYS A 214 -9.12 -20.27 -10.52
C LYS A 214 -8.78 -21.32 -11.57
N LEU A 215 -9.77 -21.74 -12.34
CA LEU A 215 -9.61 -22.69 -13.44
C LEU A 215 -9.65 -21.96 -14.77
N GLU A 216 -8.83 -22.34 -15.70
CA GLU A 216 -8.93 -21.91 -17.10
C GLU A 216 -10.25 -22.41 -17.68
N LYS A 217 -10.98 -21.53 -18.35
CA LYS A 217 -12.24 -21.92 -19.01
C LYS A 217 -11.96 -22.89 -20.15
N GLY A 218 -12.77 -23.93 -20.23
CA GLY A 218 -12.61 -24.98 -21.24
C GLY A 218 -11.77 -26.18 -20.76
N LEU A 219 -11.31 -26.16 -19.51
CA LEU A 219 -10.72 -27.33 -18.90
C LEU A 219 -11.72 -28.49 -18.90
N PRO A 220 -11.36 -29.71 -19.37
CA PRO A 220 -12.24 -30.86 -19.34
C PRO A 220 -12.85 -31.12 -17.98
N ALA A 221 -14.13 -31.51 -17.94
CA ALA A 221 -14.90 -31.69 -16.71
C ALA A 221 -14.24 -32.69 -15.74
N GLU A 222 -13.62 -33.74 -16.27
CA GLU A 222 -12.90 -34.74 -15.47
C GLU A 222 -11.68 -34.13 -14.76
N LEU A 223 -10.85 -33.34 -15.47
CA LEU A 223 -9.70 -32.65 -14.89
C LEU A 223 -10.14 -31.59 -13.90
N SER A 224 -11.19 -30.83 -14.21
CA SER A 224 -11.78 -29.85 -13.28
C SER A 224 -12.25 -30.51 -11.99
N THR A 225 -12.94 -31.65 -12.10
CA THR A 225 -13.44 -32.41 -10.94
C THR A 225 -12.28 -32.96 -10.12
N LEU A 226 -11.27 -33.54 -10.76
CA LEU A 226 -10.08 -34.03 -10.08
C LEU A 226 -9.42 -32.92 -9.25
N ILE A 227 -9.10 -31.79 -9.88
CA ILE A 227 -8.46 -30.65 -9.19
C ILE A 227 -9.29 -30.16 -8.00
N ARG A 228 -10.61 -30.07 -8.17
CA ARG A 228 -11.52 -29.62 -7.12
C ARG A 228 -11.57 -30.58 -5.94
N THR A 229 -11.62 -31.87 -6.22
CA THR A 229 -11.66 -32.93 -5.20
C THR A 229 -10.36 -32.99 -4.42
N GLU A 230 -9.24 -33.07 -5.11
CA GLU A 230 -7.91 -33.19 -4.51
C GLU A 230 -7.52 -31.95 -3.68
N LEU A 231 -7.94 -30.77 -4.13
CA LEU A 231 -7.68 -29.52 -3.40
C LEU A 231 -8.76 -29.20 -2.35
N GLY A 232 -9.78 -30.03 -2.17
CA GLY A 232 -10.89 -29.79 -1.24
C GLY A 232 -11.63 -28.49 -1.55
N ALA A 233 -11.70 -28.09 -2.83
CA ALA A 233 -12.28 -26.83 -3.25
C ALA A 233 -13.78 -26.97 -3.54
N GLY A 234 -14.61 -26.63 -2.56
CA GLY A 234 -16.07 -26.52 -2.76
C GLY A 234 -16.45 -25.50 -3.85
N SER A 235 -17.65 -25.61 -4.39
CA SER A 235 -18.10 -24.77 -5.52
C SER A 235 -17.97 -23.27 -5.30
N SER A 236 -18.17 -22.79 -4.07
CA SER A 236 -18.02 -21.38 -3.70
C SER A 236 -16.58 -20.85 -3.77
N LEU A 237 -15.58 -21.73 -3.90
CA LEU A 237 -14.16 -21.37 -4.01
C LEU A 237 -13.68 -21.27 -5.45
N VAL A 238 -14.43 -21.87 -6.37
CA VAL A 238 -14.00 -22.05 -7.74
C VAL A 238 -14.45 -20.88 -8.59
N ALA A 239 -13.54 -20.33 -9.39
CA ALA A 239 -13.85 -19.39 -10.46
C ALA A 239 -13.29 -19.90 -11.78
N GLU A 240 -14.12 -19.95 -12.80
CA GLU A 240 -13.67 -20.15 -14.17
C GLU A 240 -13.22 -18.81 -14.77
N THR A 241 -12.02 -18.78 -15.32
CA THR A 241 -11.43 -17.58 -15.90
C THR A 241 -11.34 -17.71 -17.42
N VAL A 242 -12.00 -16.78 -18.12
CA VAL A 242 -11.89 -16.65 -19.58
C VAL A 242 -10.70 -15.80 -19.90
N GLY A 243 -9.54 -16.40 -20.18
CA GLY A 243 -8.33 -15.69 -20.54
C GLY A 243 -7.18 -15.91 -19.56
N PHE A 244 -6.44 -14.86 -19.26
CA PHE A 244 -5.16 -14.94 -18.56
C PHE A 244 -5.31 -15.10 -17.05
N LEU A 245 -4.78 -16.19 -16.51
CA LEU A 245 -4.71 -16.41 -15.07
C LEU A 245 -3.60 -15.55 -14.44
N GLY A 246 -3.88 -14.89 -13.30
CA GLY A 246 -2.85 -14.15 -12.56
C GLY A 246 -2.35 -12.90 -13.28
N ILE A 247 -3.25 -12.01 -13.61
CA ILE A 247 -3.02 -10.74 -14.33
C ILE A 247 -1.92 -9.83 -13.73
N GLY A 248 -1.51 -10.06 -12.46
CA GLY A 248 -0.41 -9.33 -11.83
C GLY A 248 0.92 -9.42 -12.58
N ASP A 249 1.15 -10.52 -13.30
CA ASP A 249 2.39 -10.75 -14.05
C ASP A 249 2.53 -9.87 -15.30
N LEU A 250 1.45 -9.17 -15.71
CA LEU A 250 1.52 -8.15 -16.76
C LEU A 250 2.53 -7.03 -16.44
N ALA A 251 2.90 -6.86 -15.16
CA ALA A 251 3.98 -5.96 -14.76
C ALA A 251 5.29 -6.23 -15.52
N GLN A 252 5.55 -7.48 -15.94
CA GLN A 252 6.73 -7.84 -16.73
C GLN A 252 6.78 -7.16 -18.11
N LEU A 253 5.63 -6.84 -18.70
CA LEU A 253 5.56 -6.11 -19.98
C LEU A 253 5.89 -4.63 -19.82
N VAL A 254 5.73 -4.07 -18.62
CA VAL A 254 6.06 -2.67 -18.31
C VAL A 254 7.58 -2.45 -18.19
N GLU A 255 8.35 -3.52 -17.99
CA GLU A 255 9.81 -3.45 -17.90
C GLU A 255 10.47 -3.10 -19.24
N GLU A 256 9.78 -3.31 -20.39
CA GLU A 256 10.30 -2.99 -21.71
C GLU A 256 10.69 -1.51 -21.83
N ASP A 257 11.81 -1.26 -22.51
CA ASP A 257 12.30 0.09 -22.73
C ASP A 257 11.48 0.82 -23.80
N ARG A 258 10.41 1.43 -23.35
CA ARG A 258 9.46 2.22 -24.16
C ARG A 258 9.13 3.52 -23.44
N PRO A 259 10.01 4.51 -23.46
CA PRO A 259 9.82 5.78 -22.73
C PRO A 259 8.52 6.50 -23.09
N SER A 260 8.08 6.42 -24.38
CA SER A 260 6.82 7.03 -24.85
C SER A 260 5.55 6.44 -24.21
N LEU A 261 5.61 5.22 -23.68
CA LEU A 261 4.51 4.54 -23.00
C LEU A 261 4.58 4.63 -21.48
N LYS A 262 5.57 5.34 -20.95
CA LYS A 262 5.79 5.52 -19.52
C LYS A 262 5.68 6.99 -19.15
N PHE A 263 5.39 7.26 -17.89
CA PHE A 263 5.55 8.61 -17.37
C PHE A 263 7.00 9.08 -17.55
N PRO A 264 7.24 10.32 -17.98
CA PRO A 264 8.60 10.87 -18.07
C PRO A 264 9.33 10.73 -16.73
N PRO A 265 10.64 10.44 -16.73
CA PRO A 265 11.40 10.40 -15.48
C PRO A 265 11.23 11.69 -14.67
N TYR A 266 11.17 11.57 -13.36
CA TYR A 266 11.10 12.68 -12.43
C TYR A 266 12.14 12.51 -11.34
N SER A 267 12.96 13.53 -11.13
CA SER A 267 13.93 13.61 -10.05
C SER A 267 13.39 14.52 -8.95
N PRO A 268 13.14 13.98 -7.75
CA PRO A 268 12.70 14.79 -6.60
C PRO A 268 13.70 15.90 -6.28
N ARG A 269 13.19 17.06 -5.91
CA ARG A 269 14.04 18.18 -5.44
C ARG A 269 14.59 17.88 -4.05
N PHE A 270 15.84 18.26 -3.81
CA PHE A 270 16.34 18.33 -2.45
C PHE A 270 15.91 19.70 -1.86
N PRO A 271 15.38 19.76 -0.61
CA PRO A 271 14.92 21.01 -0.02
C PRO A 271 16.01 22.07 0.08
N GLU A 272 15.79 23.22 -0.54
CA GLU A 272 16.78 24.34 -0.55
C GLU A 272 17.14 24.77 0.86
N ARG A 273 16.20 24.75 1.78
CA ARG A 273 16.43 25.15 3.16
C ARG A 273 17.48 24.29 3.89
N ILE A 274 17.59 23.00 3.56
CA ILE A 274 18.66 22.14 4.10
C ILE A 274 19.99 22.52 3.42
N LEU A 275 19.97 22.83 2.11
CA LEU A 275 21.15 23.26 1.38
C LEU A 275 21.67 24.62 1.87
N GLU A 276 20.82 25.55 2.27
CA GLU A 276 21.20 26.85 2.87
C GLU A 276 21.97 26.72 4.19
N HIS A 277 21.84 25.56 4.84
CA HIS A 277 22.62 25.20 6.03
C HIS A 277 23.75 24.22 5.71
N ASP A 278 24.28 24.23 4.47
CA ASP A 278 25.35 23.34 4.02
C ASP A 278 25.06 21.84 4.24
N GLY A 279 23.77 21.47 4.23
CA GLY A 279 23.31 20.12 4.49
C GLY A 279 23.15 19.77 5.98
N ASP A 280 23.37 20.70 6.91
CA ASP A 280 23.16 20.49 8.34
C ASP A 280 21.66 20.49 8.68
N CYS A 281 21.12 19.29 8.80
CA CYS A 281 19.72 19.08 9.14
C CYS A 281 19.38 19.64 10.53
N PHE A 282 20.25 19.51 11.52
CA PHE A 282 20.00 20.00 12.88
C PHE A 282 19.96 21.52 12.94
N ALA A 283 20.88 22.21 12.27
CA ALA A 283 20.87 23.66 12.19
C ALA A 283 19.61 24.18 11.50
N ALA A 284 19.22 23.57 10.39
CA ALA A 284 18.02 23.94 9.64
C ALA A 284 16.73 23.73 10.47
N ILE A 285 16.60 22.57 11.14
CA ILE A 285 15.43 22.22 11.97
C ILE A 285 15.34 23.11 13.21
N ARG A 286 16.50 23.41 13.83
CA ARG A 286 16.55 24.30 15.00
C ARG A 286 16.08 25.71 14.69
N GLN A 287 16.38 26.19 13.48
CA GLN A 287 15.96 27.51 13.06
C GLN A 287 14.44 27.59 12.87
N LYS A 288 13.82 26.53 12.27
CA LYS A 288 12.39 26.52 11.96
C LYS A 288 11.95 25.11 11.56
N ASP A 289 10.71 24.74 11.88
CA ASP A 289 10.08 23.52 11.40
C ASP A 289 10.15 23.39 9.88
N ILE A 290 10.31 22.18 9.40
CA ILE A 290 10.43 21.88 7.98
C ILE A 290 9.38 20.83 7.62
N VAL A 291 8.63 21.08 6.54
CA VAL A 291 7.75 20.09 5.94
C VAL A 291 8.25 19.72 4.56
N ILE A 292 8.25 18.43 4.26
CA ILE A 292 8.67 17.85 2.99
C ILE A 292 7.49 17.10 2.39
N HIS A 293 7.19 17.38 1.13
CA HIS A 293 6.10 16.72 0.41
C HIS A 293 6.66 15.71 -0.60
N HIS A 294 6.69 14.43 -0.21
CA HIS A 294 7.09 13.33 -1.09
C HIS A 294 6.02 13.03 -2.14
N PRO A 295 6.38 12.55 -3.34
CA PRO A 295 7.73 12.32 -3.88
C PRO A 295 8.31 13.55 -4.58
N TYR A 296 7.69 14.71 -4.47
CA TYR A 296 8.11 15.93 -5.15
C TYR A 296 9.42 16.47 -4.58
N GLU A 297 9.59 16.28 -3.29
CA GLU A 297 10.83 16.52 -2.56
C GLU A 297 11.41 15.19 -2.08
N SER A 298 12.75 15.08 -2.11
CA SER A 298 13.45 13.81 -1.91
C SER A 298 13.30 13.26 -0.49
N PHE A 299 13.07 11.96 -0.40
CA PHE A 299 13.18 11.22 0.86
C PHE A 299 14.63 11.15 1.40
N ASP A 300 15.60 11.50 0.57
CA ASP A 300 17.00 11.50 0.97
C ASP A 300 17.28 12.47 2.12
N VAL A 301 16.42 13.47 2.34
CA VAL A 301 16.47 14.33 3.54
C VAL A 301 16.27 13.55 4.83
N VAL A 302 15.33 12.60 4.85
CA VAL A 302 15.09 11.74 6.01
C VAL A 302 16.31 10.83 6.26
N LEU A 303 16.91 10.34 5.18
CA LEU A 303 18.14 9.55 5.26
C LEU A 303 19.32 10.41 5.74
N ALA A 304 19.49 11.62 5.21
CA ALA A 304 20.54 12.55 5.62
C ALA A 304 20.43 12.91 7.11
N PHE A 305 19.22 13.18 7.60
CA PHE A 305 18.96 13.42 9.02
C PHE A 305 19.43 12.27 9.91
N LEU A 306 19.10 11.01 9.56
CA LEU A 306 19.53 9.84 10.32
C LEU A 306 21.03 9.55 10.18
N GLN A 307 21.60 9.72 8.98
CA GLN A 307 23.04 9.54 8.75
C GLN A 307 23.87 10.60 9.48
N GLN A 308 23.41 11.84 9.49
CA GLN A 308 24.01 12.91 10.27
C GLN A 308 23.93 12.58 11.76
N ALA A 309 22.77 12.14 12.25
CA ALA A 309 22.61 11.69 13.64
C ALA A 309 23.57 10.54 14.01
N ALA A 310 23.81 9.61 13.09
CA ALA A 310 24.74 8.50 13.35
C ALA A 310 26.19 8.95 13.51
N ARG A 311 26.61 9.99 12.77
CA ARG A 311 28.01 10.46 12.72
C ARG A 311 28.34 11.62 13.67
N ASP A 312 27.33 12.39 14.07
CA ASP A 312 27.50 13.55 14.93
C ASP A 312 27.89 13.11 16.37
N PRO A 313 29.08 13.52 16.89
CA PRO A 313 29.52 13.12 18.22
C PRO A 313 28.65 13.64 19.37
N ASP A 314 27.90 14.72 19.14
CA ASP A 314 27.00 15.29 20.13
C ASP A 314 25.64 14.57 20.20
N VAL A 315 25.29 13.72 19.23
CA VAL A 315 24.10 12.88 19.32
C VAL A 315 24.33 11.74 20.29
N VAL A 316 23.49 11.64 21.30
CA VAL A 316 23.60 10.65 22.39
C VAL A 316 22.60 9.51 22.26
N ALA A 317 21.42 9.77 21.67
CA ALA A 317 20.39 8.73 21.52
C ALA A 317 19.58 8.90 20.23
N ILE A 318 19.13 7.77 19.66
CA ILE A 318 18.20 7.70 18.54
C ILE A 318 17.11 6.70 18.88
N LYS A 319 15.85 7.09 18.70
CA LYS A 319 14.69 6.18 18.79
C LYS A 319 13.92 6.19 17.48
N GLN A 320 13.61 5.01 16.93
CA GLN A 320 13.05 4.86 15.59
C GLN A 320 11.94 3.83 15.54
N THR A 321 10.82 4.15 14.88
CA THR A 321 9.79 3.16 14.55
C THR A 321 10.02 2.60 13.14
N LEU A 322 9.90 1.30 12.97
CA LEU A 322 10.10 0.59 11.70
C LEU A 322 8.91 -0.33 11.41
N TYR A 323 8.19 -0.04 10.34
CA TYR A 323 7.05 -0.85 9.88
C TYR A 323 7.37 -1.58 8.57
N ARG A 324 7.88 -0.86 7.58
CA ARG A 324 8.36 -1.35 6.28
C ARG A 324 9.52 -0.48 5.84
N ALA A 325 10.72 -1.04 5.74
CA ALA A 325 11.92 -0.27 5.40
C ALA A 325 12.61 -0.69 4.07
N GLY A 326 12.13 -1.77 3.40
CA GLY A 326 12.69 -2.27 2.13
C GLY A 326 13.89 -3.22 2.30
N LYS A 327 14.26 -3.98 1.27
CA LYS A 327 15.25 -5.06 1.38
C LYS A 327 16.67 -4.60 1.72
N GLN A 328 17.11 -3.43 1.28
CA GLN A 328 18.44 -2.85 1.53
C GLN A 328 18.27 -1.46 2.14
N SER A 329 17.72 -1.42 3.36
CA SER A 329 17.35 -0.15 3.98
C SER A 329 18.54 0.67 4.42
N ALA A 330 18.69 1.87 3.87
CA ALA A 330 19.65 2.87 4.32
C ALA A 330 19.33 3.37 5.74
N VAL A 331 18.05 3.33 6.14
CA VAL A 331 17.63 3.65 7.51
C VAL A 331 18.21 2.64 8.50
N ILE A 332 18.08 1.33 8.21
CA ILE A 332 18.65 0.27 9.06
C ILE A 332 20.16 0.44 9.18
N ARG A 333 20.86 0.70 8.07
CA ARG A 333 22.32 0.94 8.12
C ARG A 333 22.69 2.12 9.00
N ALA A 334 21.99 3.24 8.88
CA ALA A 334 22.26 4.42 9.72
C ALA A 334 22.07 4.13 11.22
N LEU A 335 21.06 3.32 11.58
CA LEU A 335 20.86 2.91 12.97
C LEU A 335 21.97 1.97 13.48
N CYS A 336 22.42 1.03 12.64
CA CYS A 336 23.57 0.18 12.96
C CYS A 336 24.84 1.02 13.15
N GLU A 337 25.17 1.90 12.20
CA GLU A 337 26.32 2.83 12.29
C GLU A 337 26.26 3.67 13.58
N ALA A 338 25.09 4.14 13.97
CA ALA A 338 24.92 4.91 15.22
C ALA A 338 25.21 4.08 16.47
N ALA A 339 24.72 2.84 16.54
CA ALA A 339 24.95 1.95 17.67
C ALA A 339 26.44 1.53 17.76
N GLU A 340 27.04 1.19 16.62
CA GLU A 340 28.48 0.87 16.52
C GLU A 340 29.37 2.07 16.92
N ALA A 341 28.90 3.31 16.71
CA ALA A 341 29.52 4.53 17.19
C ALA A 341 29.29 4.82 18.69
N GLY A 342 28.64 3.89 19.42
CA GLY A 342 28.43 3.97 20.88
C GLY A 342 27.22 4.81 21.31
N LYS A 343 26.30 5.15 20.39
CA LYS A 343 25.07 5.88 20.73
C LYS A 343 24.00 4.91 21.27
N SER A 344 23.13 5.42 22.14
CA SER A 344 21.95 4.65 22.58
C SER A 344 20.91 4.62 21.45
N VAL A 345 20.74 3.47 20.80
CA VAL A 345 19.79 3.31 19.71
C VAL A 345 18.69 2.33 20.07
N THR A 346 17.44 2.77 19.99
CA THR A 346 16.25 1.94 20.20
C THR A 346 15.45 1.89 18.91
N ALA A 347 15.21 0.68 18.39
CA ALA A 347 14.39 0.47 17.19
C ALA A 347 13.14 -0.36 17.54
N ILE A 348 11.97 0.20 17.24
CA ILE A 348 10.72 -0.54 17.35
C ILE A 348 10.44 -1.18 16.00
N VAL A 349 10.48 -2.51 15.92
CA VAL A 349 10.28 -3.29 14.70
C VAL A 349 8.91 -3.97 14.76
N GLU A 350 8.01 -3.58 13.86
CA GLU A 350 6.66 -4.15 13.77
C GLU A 350 6.68 -5.49 13.04
N LEU A 351 6.56 -6.61 13.77
CA LEU A 351 6.56 -7.95 13.18
C LEU A 351 5.28 -8.31 12.44
N LYS A 352 4.17 -7.64 12.74
CA LYS A 352 2.85 -7.90 12.13
C LYS A 352 2.64 -7.11 10.83
N ALA A 353 3.71 -6.60 10.20
CA ALA A 353 3.62 -5.98 8.89
C ALA A 353 3.38 -7.06 7.83
N ARG A 354 2.12 -7.21 7.39
CA ARG A 354 1.70 -8.28 6.47
C ARG A 354 2.59 -8.38 5.24
N PHE A 355 3.04 -9.60 4.94
CA PHE A 355 3.95 -9.99 3.86
C PHE A 355 5.40 -9.52 4.00
N ASP A 356 5.72 -8.71 5.01
CA ASP A 356 7.06 -8.26 5.32
C ASP A 356 7.61 -8.89 6.62
N GLU A 357 6.88 -9.82 7.22
CA GLU A 357 7.21 -10.40 8.54
C GLU A 357 8.60 -11.07 8.52
N GLU A 358 8.92 -11.84 7.47
CA GLU A 358 10.22 -12.49 7.31
C GLU A 358 11.36 -11.47 7.18
N GLN A 359 11.13 -10.39 6.42
CA GLN A 359 12.09 -9.32 6.25
C GLN A 359 12.29 -8.52 7.55
N ASN A 360 11.20 -8.26 8.29
CA ASN A 360 11.27 -7.53 9.56
C ASN A 360 12.02 -8.33 10.63
N LEU A 361 11.86 -9.66 10.67
CA LEU A 361 12.68 -10.54 11.50
C LEU A 361 14.17 -10.51 11.14
N HIS A 362 14.49 -10.45 9.84
CA HIS A 362 15.87 -10.34 9.39
C HIS A 362 16.50 -9.02 9.84
N TRP A 363 15.79 -7.89 9.72
CA TRP A 363 16.30 -6.59 10.20
C TRP A 363 16.44 -6.53 11.70
N ALA A 364 15.49 -7.10 12.45
CA ALA A 364 15.59 -7.18 13.88
C ALA A 364 16.92 -7.85 14.30
N SER A 365 17.23 -9.00 13.70
CA SER A 365 18.49 -9.70 13.97
C SER A 365 19.72 -8.89 13.54
N GLN A 366 19.66 -8.17 12.42
CA GLN A 366 20.76 -7.30 11.98
C GLN A 366 21.00 -6.15 12.94
N LEU A 367 19.93 -5.47 13.40
CA LEU A 367 19.98 -4.39 14.36
C LEU A 367 20.56 -4.85 15.71
N GLU A 368 20.06 -5.98 16.23
CA GLU A 368 20.56 -6.57 17.48
C GLU A 368 22.04 -6.90 17.42
N ASN A 369 22.51 -7.46 16.30
CA ASN A 369 23.93 -7.80 16.10
C ASN A 369 24.84 -6.55 16.08
N SER A 370 24.31 -5.38 15.70
CA SER A 370 25.04 -4.11 15.74
C SER A 370 24.91 -3.36 17.09
N GLY A 371 24.24 -3.96 18.08
CA GLY A 371 24.08 -3.36 19.41
C GLY A 371 22.87 -2.41 19.55
N VAL A 372 21.96 -2.41 18.58
CA VAL A 372 20.70 -1.66 18.69
C VAL A 372 19.73 -2.40 19.64
N GLN A 373 19.10 -1.66 20.53
CA GLN A 373 18.04 -2.18 21.36
C GLN A 373 16.76 -2.35 20.52
N VAL A 374 16.39 -3.58 20.19
CA VAL A 374 15.19 -3.89 19.40
C VAL A 374 14.02 -4.19 20.31
N VAL A 375 12.87 -3.58 20.00
CA VAL A 375 11.59 -3.80 20.69
C VAL A 375 10.52 -4.14 19.64
N TYR A 376 9.70 -5.16 19.92
CA TYR A 376 8.69 -5.67 18.99
C TYR A 376 7.27 -5.08 19.21
N GLY A 377 7.13 -4.16 20.13
CA GLY A 377 5.85 -3.50 20.44
C GLY A 377 4.84 -4.43 21.12
N PHE A 378 3.56 -4.17 20.91
CA PHE A 378 2.47 -4.89 21.58
C PHE A 378 2.10 -6.20 20.88
N VAL A 379 1.59 -7.17 21.65
CA VAL A 379 1.08 -8.45 21.12
C VAL A 379 -0.27 -8.25 20.41
N ASP A 380 -1.16 -7.45 20.95
CA ASP A 380 -2.55 -7.25 20.50
C ASP A 380 -2.73 -6.05 19.56
N MET A 381 -1.82 -5.07 19.60
CA MET A 381 -1.84 -3.87 18.77
C MET A 381 -0.70 -3.87 17.74
N LYS A 382 -0.76 -2.95 16.77
CA LYS A 382 0.32 -2.69 15.79
C LYS A 382 0.90 -1.31 15.98
N THR A 383 2.22 -1.21 15.96
CA THR A 383 2.89 0.09 15.88
C THR A 383 2.87 0.60 14.44
N HIS A 384 2.08 1.64 14.20
CA HIS A 384 1.95 2.22 12.86
C HIS A 384 2.37 3.70 12.79
N ALA A 385 2.65 4.34 13.92
CA ALA A 385 3.27 5.66 14.00
C ALA A 385 4.64 5.66 13.30
N LYS A 386 4.93 6.72 12.57
CA LYS A 386 6.23 6.91 11.88
C LYS A 386 6.94 8.06 12.55
N ILE A 387 7.77 7.73 13.54
CA ILE A 387 8.48 8.69 14.37
C ILE A 387 9.96 8.32 14.43
N SER A 388 10.81 9.32 14.22
CA SER A 388 12.23 9.29 14.53
C SER A 388 12.53 10.39 15.53
N LEU A 389 13.22 10.04 16.61
CA LEU A 389 13.59 10.95 17.68
C LEU A 389 15.10 10.87 17.89
N VAL A 390 15.77 12.02 17.80
CA VAL A 390 17.21 12.16 17.99
C VAL A 390 17.47 13.11 19.16
N VAL A 391 18.25 12.68 20.14
CA VAL A 391 18.67 13.51 21.28
C VAL A 391 20.10 13.93 21.06
N ARG A 392 20.33 15.24 20.96
CA ARG A 392 21.62 15.87 20.74
C ARG A 392 22.01 16.74 21.93
N ARG A 393 23.28 16.71 22.29
CA ARG A 393 23.87 17.65 23.27
C ARG A 393 24.10 19.00 22.58
N GLU A 394 23.50 20.04 23.13
CA GLU A 394 23.68 21.42 22.69
C GLU A 394 24.38 22.23 23.81
N ALA A 395 24.71 23.47 23.54
CA ALA A 395 25.38 24.33 24.55
C ALA A 395 24.49 24.59 25.80
N ASP A 396 23.17 24.55 25.64
CA ASP A 396 22.17 24.79 26.68
C ASP A 396 21.59 23.51 27.30
N GLY A 397 22.09 22.33 26.92
CA GLY A 397 21.62 21.02 27.41
C GLY A 397 21.27 20.07 26.28
N PHE A 398 20.40 19.09 26.59
CA PHE A 398 19.91 18.17 25.56
C PHE A 398 18.75 18.77 24.79
N ARG A 399 18.82 18.66 23.46
CA ARG A 399 17.74 19.04 22.54
C ARG A 399 17.27 17.82 21.76
N THR A 400 15.95 17.71 21.65
CA THR A 400 15.32 16.63 20.89
C THR A 400 14.90 17.13 19.53
N TYR A 401 15.31 16.41 18.49
CA TYR A 401 14.93 16.63 17.10
C TYR A 401 14.03 15.48 16.66
N CYS A 402 12.86 15.81 16.14
CA CYS A 402 11.87 14.82 15.74
C CYS A 402 11.59 14.88 14.24
N HIS A 403 11.43 13.70 13.65
CA HIS A 403 10.77 13.52 12.37
C HIS A 403 9.48 12.76 12.59
N LEU A 404 8.37 13.28 12.05
CA LEU A 404 7.06 12.64 12.04
C LEU A 404 6.58 12.51 10.60
N GLY A 405 6.27 11.28 10.17
CA GLY A 405 5.87 11.00 8.79
C GLY A 405 4.45 10.43 8.67
N THR A 406 3.70 10.84 7.64
CA THR A 406 2.45 10.17 7.28
C THR A 406 2.71 8.83 6.60
N GLY A 407 3.89 8.65 5.99
CA GLY A 407 4.33 7.46 5.24
C GLY A 407 5.48 6.69 5.89
N ASN A 408 5.69 5.47 5.42
CA ASN A 408 6.73 4.58 5.95
C ASN A 408 8.16 5.04 5.60
N TYR A 409 9.14 4.63 6.42
CA TYR A 409 10.57 4.83 6.16
C TYR A 409 11.09 3.89 5.06
N HIS A 410 10.56 4.06 3.84
CA HIS A 410 10.84 3.18 2.71
C HIS A 410 11.22 3.99 1.46
N PRO A 411 12.50 4.09 1.10
CA PRO A 411 12.99 4.97 0.02
C PRO A 411 12.35 4.70 -1.35
N ILE A 412 11.99 3.45 -1.65
CA ILE A 412 11.37 3.09 -2.93
C ILE A 412 9.91 3.54 -2.96
N THR A 413 9.14 3.26 -1.91
CA THR A 413 7.73 3.67 -1.86
C THR A 413 7.59 5.18 -1.79
N ALA A 414 8.51 5.89 -1.15
CA ALA A 414 8.55 7.34 -1.08
C ALA A 414 8.76 8.03 -2.45
N LYS A 415 9.14 7.29 -3.50
CA LYS A 415 9.18 7.79 -4.90
C LYS A 415 7.84 7.66 -5.63
N ILE A 416 6.87 6.96 -5.04
CA ILE A 416 5.60 6.62 -5.67
C ILE A 416 4.42 7.15 -4.85
N TYR A 417 4.53 7.14 -3.52
CA TYR A 417 3.48 7.57 -2.59
C TYR A 417 3.63 9.04 -2.26
N THR A 418 2.51 9.77 -2.24
CA THR A 418 2.53 11.14 -1.73
C THR A 418 2.39 11.09 -0.22
N ASP A 419 3.39 11.59 0.48
CA ASP A 419 3.43 11.63 1.93
C ASP A 419 4.02 12.95 2.44
N ILE A 420 3.76 13.24 3.71
CA ILE A 420 4.32 14.39 4.40
C ILE A 420 5.34 13.89 5.41
N SER A 421 6.53 14.49 5.39
CA SER A 421 7.54 14.42 6.45
C SER A 421 7.61 15.77 7.15
N PHE A 422 7.50 15.77 8.46
CA PHE A 422 7.60 16.97 9.28
C PHE A 422 8.78 16.85 10.24
N PHE A 423 9.64 17.85 10.25
CA PHE A 423 10.82 17.93 11.13
C PHE A 423 10.66 19.11 12.08
N THR A 424 10.94 18.88 13.34
CA THR A 424 10.83 19.90 14.39
C THR A 424 11.83 19.68 15.52
N ALA A 425 12.20 20.77 16.18
CA ALA A 425 12.91 20.78 17.46
C ALA A 425 12.03 21.35 18.59
N ASP A 426 10.71 21.41 18.40
CA ASP A 426 9.77 21.84 19.43
C ASP A 426 9.86 20.89 20.63
N PRO A 427 10.20 21.40 21.84
CA PRO A 427 10.36 20.56 23.02
C PRO A 427 9.08 19.83 23.43
N ARG A 428 7.88 20.37 23.10
CA ARG A 428 6.59 19.73 23.37
C ARG A 428 6.42 18.48 22.52
N VAL A 429 6.79 18.55 21.23
CA VAL A 429 6.76 17.39 20.31
C VAL A 429 7.80 16.36 20.75
N GLY A 430 9.00 16.81 21.13
CA GLY A 430 10.05 15.93 21.65
C GLY A 430 9.62 15.18 22.90
N HIS A 431 8.99 15.88 23.85
CA HIS A 431 8.39 15.28 25.05
C HIS A 431 7.38 14.20 24.69
N ASP A 432 6.39 14.55 23.84
CA ASP A 432 5.28 13.66 23.50
C ASP A 432 5.75 12.44 22.71
N ALA A 433 6.67 12.63 21.76
CA ALA A 433 7.30 11.53 21.03
C ALA A 433 8.03 10.57 21.99
N GLY A 434 8.74 11.11 23.00
CA GLY A 434 9.36 10.33 24.05
C GLY A 434 8.35 9.49 24.84
N GLN A 435 7.20 10.09 25.21
CA GLN A 435 6.12 9.38 25.90
C GLN A 435 5.52 8.26 25.03
N ILE A 436 5.35 8.49 23.72
CA ILE A 436 4.87 7.44 22.79
C ILE A 436 5.88 6.27 22.74
N PHE A 437 7.18 6.56 22.65
CA PHE A 437 8.21 5.50 22.73
C PHE A 437 8.13 4.73 24.04
N ASN A 438 8.02 5.43 25.19
CA ASN A 438 7.89 4.78 26.51
C ASN A 438 6.62 3.91 26.61
N TYR A 439 5.51 4.35 25.99
CA TYR A 439 4.30 3.53 25.91
C TYR A 439 4.53 2.25 25.11
N ILE A 440 5.21 2.32 23.97
CA ILE A 440 5.45 1.14 23.14
C ILE A 440 6.46 0.18 23.77
N THR A 441 7.49 0.71 24.46
CA THR A 441 8.59 -0.10 25.02
C THR A 441 8.33 -0.60 26.43
N GLY A 442 7.61 0.16 27.24
CA GLY A 442 7.39 -0.10 28.66
C GLY A 442 5.93 -0.28 29.06
N TYR A 443 5.00 -0.20 28.08
CA TYR A 443 3.55 -0.29 28.31
C TYR A 443 3.02 0.75 29.31
N ILE A 444 3.71 1.88 29.45
CA ILE A 444 3.35 2.97 30.35
C ILE A 444 2.49 3.98 29.59
N PRO A 445 1.18 4.08 29.85
CA PRO A 445 0.31 5.05 29.19
C PRO A 445 0.82 6.47 29.42
N PRO A 446 0.92 7.32 28.38
CA PRO A 446 1.32 8.71 28.53
C PRO A 446 0.28 9.47 29.36
N SER A 447 0.73 10.22 30.35
CA SER A 447 -0.15 10.95 31.26
C SER A 447 -0.38 12.41 30.88
N ASN A 448 0.55 13.03 30.15
CA ASN A 448 0.57 14.48 29.90
C ASN A 448 1.10 14.81 28.49
N LEU A 449 0.40 14.35 27.44
CA LEU A 449 0.73 14.80 26.08
C LEU A 449 0.38 16.28 25.92
N GLN A 450 1.31 17.06 25.37
CA GLN A 450 1.21 18.51 25.24
C GLN A 450 0.61 18.94 23.88
N LEU A 451 0.99 18.27 22.82
CA LEU A 451 0.56 18.55 21.43
C LEU A 451 0.03 17.33 20.71
N LEU A 452 0.74 16.21 20.78
CA LEU A 452 0.33 15.00 20.08
C LEU A 452 -0.92 14.41 20.70
N THR A 453 -1.80 13.90 19.87
CA THR A 453 -2.87 12.98 20.28
C THR A 453 -2.58 11.63 19.67
N MET A 454 -2.79 10.55 20.41
CA MET A 454 -2.47 9.22 19.94
C MET A 454 -3.62 8.22 20.07
N SER A 455 -3.60 7.18 19.27
CA SER A 455 -4.43 6.00 19.47
C SER A 455 -3.63 4.87 20.16
N PRO A 456 -4.32 4.01 20.93
CA PRO A 456 -5.77 3.99 21.18
C PRO A 456 -6.25 4.94 22.28
N LEU A 457 -5.45 5.92 22.67
CA LEU A 457 -5.66 6.79 23.85
C LEU A 457 -6.15 8.18 23.43
N GLY A 458 -7.39 8.28 22.91
CA GLY A 458 -8.07 9.56 22.73
C GLY A 458 -8.04 10.13 21.30
N LEU A 459 -7.49 9.43 20.29
CA LEU A 459 -7.44 9.97 18.93
C LEU A 459 -8.83 10.08 18.27
N ARG A 460 -9.71 9.08 18.45
CA ARG A 460 -11.09 9.13 17.94
C ARG A 460 -11.86 10.26 18.62
N GLU A 461 -11.79 10.35 19.93
CA GLU A 461 -12.46 11.36 20.74
C GLU A 461 -12.03 12.76 20.32
N LYS A 462 -10.77 12.95 20.02
CA LYS A 462 -10.24 14.23 19.54
C LYS A 462 -10.81 14.59 18.16
N VAL A 463 -10.89 13.64 17.23
CA VAL A 463 -11.51 13.85 15.91
C VAL A 463 -12.98 14.22 16.06
N MET A 464 -13.72 13.48 16.90
CA MET A 464 -15.13 13.77 17.18
C MET A 464 -15.31 15.18 17.75
N ALA A 465 -14.52 15.55 18.76
CA ALA A 465 -14.58 16.89 19.39
C ALA A 465 -14.24 18.03 18.42
N LEU A 466 -13.34 17.79 17.47
CA LEU A 466 -13.02 18.78 16.43
C LEU A 466 -14.22 18.98 15.48
N ILE A 467 -14.92 17.92 15.10
CA ILE A 467 -16.13 18.01 14.27
C ILE A 467 -17.28 18.67 15.07
N ASP A 468 -17.45 18.31 16.34
CA ASP A 468 -18.44 18.95 17.25
C ASP A 468 -18.20 20.46 17.37
N GLN A 469 -16.95 20.91 17.38
CA GLN A 469 -16.63 22.33 17.39
C GLN A 469 -17.10 23.03 16.10
N GLU A 470 -17.00 22.39 14.93
CA GLU A 470 -17.51 22.96 13.69
C GLU A 470 -19.05 22.99 13.67
N ILE A 471 -19.72 22.00 14.24
CA ILE A 471 -21.18 22.03 14.46
C ILE A 471 -21.56 23.21 15.35
N ALA A 472 -20.87 23.39 16.48
CA ALA A 472 -21.11 24.50 17.39
C ALA A 472 -20.85 25.86 16.72
N ASN A 473 -19.86 25.99 15.85
CA ASN A 473 -19.61 27.19 15.08
C ASN A 473 -20.81 27.56 14.21
N VAL A 474 -21.37 26.57 13.49
CA VAL A 474 -22.56 26.79 12.63
C VAL A 474 -23.78 27.17 13.48
N GLN A 475 -24.01 26.51 14.59
CA GLN A 475 -25.10 26.83 15.52
C GLN A 475 -24.98 28.26 16.08
N ALA A 476 -23.74 28.77 16.23
CA ALA A 476 -23.44 30.14 16.64
C ALA A 476 -23.47 31.14 15.47
N GLY A 477 -23.96 30.77 14.28
CA GLY A 477 -24.04 31.60 13.10
C GLY A 477 -22.72 31.89 12.41
N LYS A 478 -21.68 31.14 12.70
CA LYS A 478 -20.35 31.19 12.03
C LYS A 478 -20.25 30.11 10.95
N PRO A 479 -19.39 30.28 9.94
CA PRO A 479 -19.08 29.16 9.05
C PRO A 479 -18.50 27.95 9.79
N GLY A 480 -18.84 26.73 9.34
CA GLY A 480 -18.21 25.50 9.77
C GLY A 480 -17.72 24.74 8.55
N ALA A 481 -16.48 24.27 8.58
CA ALA A 481 -15.87 23.56 7.45
C ALA A 481 -14.91 22.47 7.91
N VAL A 482 -14.95 21.32 7.22
CA VAL A 482 -14.06 20.18 7.44
C VAL A 482 -13.45 19.75 6.12
N TRP A 483 -12.13 19.71 6.03
CA TRP A 483 -11.40 19.05 4.95
C TRP A 483 -10.60 17.89 5.51
N ALA A 484 -10.69 16.72 4.86
CA ALA A 484 -9.85 15.59 5.24
C ALA A 484 -9.31 14.85 4.01
N LYS A 485 -8.01 14.57 4.03
CA LYS A 485 -7.34 13.71 3.06
C LYS A 485 -6.92 12.43 3.79
N LEU A 486 -7.35 11.28 3.24
CA LEU A 486 -7.27 9.96 3.88
C LEU A 486 -6.99 8.89 2.82
N ASN A 487 -6.44 7.73 3.25
CA ASN A 487 -6.50 6.54 2.41
C ASN A 487 -7.85 5.85 2.52
N SER A 488 -8.44 5.82 3.72
CA SER A 488 -9.69 5.09 3.98
C SER A 488 -10.53 5.80 5.03
N LEU A 489 -11.85 5.75 4.83
CA LEU A 489 -12.87 6.24 5.73
C LEU A 489 -13.88 5.11 6.00
N VAL A 490 -13.78 4.46 7.16
CA VAL A 490 -14.55 3.25 7.49
C VAL A 490 -15.12 3.30 8.91
N ASP A 491 -14.59 4.16 9.79
CA ASP A 491 -15.04 4.25 11.17
C ASP A 491 -16.49 4.73 11.24
N LYS A 492 -17.35 3.93 11.87
CA LYS A 492 -18.79 4.19 11.93
C LYS A 492 -19.09 5.48 12.69
N GLU A 493 -18.47 5.65 13.85
CA GLU A 493 -18.75 6.79 14.73
C GLU A 493 -18.37 8.11 14.05
N VAL A 494 -17.19 8.15 13.39
CA VAL A 494 -16.76 9.33 12.64
C VAL A 494 -17.67 9.58 11.44
N ILE A 495 -18.12 8.54 10.73
CA ILE A 495 -19.05 8.70 9.59
C ILE A 495 -20.39 9.26 10.07
N ASP A 496 -20.96 8.73 11.15
CA ASP A 496 -22.21 9.21 11.72
C ASP A 496 -22.06 10.68 12.18
N LYS A 497 -20.93 11.04 12.79
CA LYS A 497 -20.62 12.42 13.19
C LYS A 497 -20.49 13.37 11.98
N LEU A 498 -19.93 12.92 10.88
CA LEU A 498 -19.87 13.70 9.64
C LEU A 498 -21.28 13.93 9.03
N TYR A 499 -22.19 12.96 9.15
CA TYR A 499 -23.58 13.15 8.76
C TYR A 499 -24.27 14.18 9.65
N GLU A 500 -24.13 14.08 10.96
CA GLU A 500 -24.64 15.08 11.91
C GLU A 500 -24.10 16.50 11.58
N ALA A 501 -22.81 16.61 11.29
CA ALA A 501 -22.19 17.88 10.91
C ALA A 501 -22.76 18.44 9.59
N SER A 502 -23.00 17.57 8.61
CA SER A 502 -23.63 17.96 7.32
C SER A 502 -25.06 18.45 7.52
N GLU A 503 -25.85 17.78 8.38
CA GLU A 503 -27.22 18.21 8.73
C GLU A 503 -27.22 19.55 9.47
N ALA A 504 -26.26 19.76 10.36
CA ALA A 504 -26.07 21.02 11.09
C ALA A 504 -25.66 22.19 10.17
N GLY A 505 -25.16 21.93 8.96
CA GLY A 505 -24.77 22.96 8.00
C GLY A 505 -23.27 23.10 7.75
N VAL A 506 -22.44 22.21 8.29
CA VAL A 506 -21.00 22.19 8.06
C VAL A 506 -20.69 21.76 6.62
N GLU A 507 -19.82 22.50 5.92
CA GLU A 507 -19.33 22.15 4.58
C GLU A 507 -18.16 21.17 4.67
N ILE A 508 -18.27 20.01 4.01
CA ILE A 508 -17.33 18.90 4.18
C ILE A 508 -16.78 18.46 2.83
N ASP A 509 -15.46 18.55 2.64
CA ASP A 509 -14.75 18.07 1.46
C ASP A 509 -13.72 17.00 1.84
N LEU A 510 -13.89 15.81 1.29
CA LEU A 510 -13.05 14.64 1.61
C LEU A 510 -12.30 14.16 0.36
N VAL A 511 -11.01 13.92 0.51
CA VAL A 511 -10.17 13.25 -0.50
C VAL A 511 -9.82 11.87 0.05
N VAL A 512 -10.54 10.83 -0.39
CA VAL A 512 -10.38 9.46 0.08
C VAL A 512 -9.93 8.58 -1.07
N ARG A 513 -8.67 8.13 -1.02
CA ARG A 513 -8.08 7.38 -2.13
C ARG A 513 -8.67 5.97 -2.29
N GLY A 514 -8.93 5.28 -1.20
CA GLY A 514 -9.33 3.87 -1.17
C GLY A 514 -10.75 3.68 -0.67
N ILE A 515 -10.92 2.80 0.32
CA ILE A 515 -12.22 2.43 0.87
C ILE A 515 -12.89 3.64 1.51
N CYS A 516 -14.13 3.94 1.09
CA CYS A 516 -15.00 4.94 1.69
C CYS A 516 -16.37 4.31 1.95
N CYS A 517 -16.75 4.18 3.23
CA CYS A 517 -18.05 3.67 3.63
C CYS A 517 -19.10 4.77 3.84
N LEU A 518 -18.70 6.05 3.70
CA LEU A 518 -19.60 7.19 3.75
C LEU A 518 -20.32 7.37 2.41
N ARG A 519 -21.60 7.70 2.44
CA ARG A 519 -22.43 8.04 1.27
C ARG A 519 -22.62 9.56 1.19
N PRO A 520 -21.98 10.26 0.24
CA PRO A 520 -22.12 11.69 0.09
C PRO A 520 -23.37 12.07 -0.71
N GLY A 521 -23.85 13.31 -0.57
CA GLY A 521 -24.88 13.89 -1.42
C GLY A 521 -26.29 13.32 -1.22
N VAL A 522 -26.57 12.65 -0.11
CA VAL A 522 -27.90 12.16 0.24
C VAL A 522 -28.68 13.29 0.89
N LYS A 523 -29.84 13.63 0.31
CA LYS A 523 -30.73 14.68 0.81
C LYS A 523 -31.17 14.41 2.26
N GLY A 524 -31.04 15.39 3.13
CA GLY A 524 -31.42 15.30 4.54
C GLY A 524 -30.40 14.56 5.42
N MET A 525 -29.24 14.13 4.87
CA MET A 525 -28.20 13.46 5.64
C MET A 525 -26.81 14.01 5.29
N SER A 526 -26.39 13.88 4.04
CA SER A 526 -25.02 14.19 3.62
C SER A 526 -24.93 15.14 2.41
N SER A 527 -25.94 16.01 2.25
CA SER A 527 -26.05 16.93 1.12
C SER A 527 -24.88 17.93 1.02
N ARG A 528 -24.18 18.20 2.14
CA ARG A 528 -23.01 19.08 2.21
C ARG A 528 -21.68 18.33 2.20
N ILE A 529 -21.71 17.02 2.03
CA ILE A 529 -20.48 16.20 1.95
C ILE A 529 -20.15 15.91 0.50
N ARG A 530 -18.93 16.19 0.12
CA ARG A 530 -18.32 15.84 -1.17
C ARG A 530 -17.14 14.93 -0.94
N VAL A 531 -17.06 13.83 -1.69
CA VAL A 531 -15.96 12.86 -1.60
C VAL A 531 -15.37 12.65 -2.98
N LYS A 532 -14.06 12.80 -3.07
CA LYS A 532 -13.31 12.50 -4.30
C LYS A 532 -12.14 11.56 -4.04
N SER A 533 -11.74 10.82 -5.06
CA SER A 533 -10.52 10.02 -5.10
C SER A 533 -9.65 10.50 -6.24
N VAL A 534 -8.34 10.59 -6.03
CA VAL A 534 -7.37 10.96 -7.06
C VAL A 534 -6.60 9.71 -7.47
N VAL A 535 -6.60 9.42 -8.79
CA VAL A 535 -5.91 8.27 -9.38
C VAL A 535 -5.03 8.75 -10.53
N GLY A 536 -3.74 8.81 -10.30
CA GLY A 536 -2.78 9.35 -11.27
C GLY A 536 -1.39 8.72 -11.17
N ARG A 537 -0.38 9.51 -11.55
CA ARG A 537 1.02 9.08 -11.57
C ARG A 537 1.51 8.59 -10.21
N PHE A 538 1.17 9.29 -9.15
CA PHE A 538 1.55 8.97 -7.78
C PHE A 538 0.35 8.46 -7.00
N LEU A 539 0.62 7.70 -5.94
CA LEU A 539 -0.40 7.16 -5.06
C LEU A 539 -0.63 8.14 -3.90
N GLU A 540 -1.82 8.72 -3.83
CA GLU A 540 -2.20 9.60 -2.73
C GLU A 540 -2.25 8.83 -1.41
N HIS A 541 -1.46 9.27 -0.42
CA HIS A 541 -1.27 8.49 0.82
C HIS A 541 -1.20 9.34 2.09
N SER A 542 -0.83 10.61 2.01
CA SER A 542 -0.76 11.49 3.19
C SER A 542 -2.12 11.64 3.88
N ARG A 543 -2.09 11.79 5.20
CA ARG A 543 -3.26 12.09 6.03
C ARG A 543 -3.13 13.51 6.53
N ILE A 544 -4.08 14.34 6.12
CA ILE A 544 -4.15 15.76 6.44
C ILE A 544 -5.59 16.08 6.78
N TRP A 545 -5.81 16.73 7.93
CA TRP A 545 -7.12 17.14 8.38
C TRP A 545 -7.12 18.64 8.67
N ALA A 546 -8.17 19.34 8.27
CA ALA A 546 -8.31 20.76 8.51
C ALA A 546 -9.74 21.10 8.94
N MET A 547 -9.86 21.90 9.99
CA MET A 547 -11.12 22.41 10.54
C MET A 547 -11.15 23.92 10.39
N GLY A 548 -12.28 24.46 9.93
CA GLY A 548 -12.44 25.88 9.62
C GLY A 548 -12.30 26.82 10.82
N ASN A 549 -12.57 26.33 12.03
CA ASN A 549 -12.46 27.08 13.28
C ASN A 549 -13.28 28.38 13.28
N GLY A 550 -14.51 28.29 12.76
CA GLY A 550 -15.45 29.41 12.68
C GLY A 550 -15.30 30.30 11.43
N ALA A 551 -14.57 29.82 10.41
CA ALA A 551 -14.44 30.45 9.10
C ALA A 551 -14.44 29.40 7.98
N ASP A 552 -14.66 29.84 6.74
CA ASP A 552 -14.52 28.97 5.57
C ASP A 552 -13.06 28.56 5.38
N LEU A 553 -12.84 27.37 4.81
CA LEU A 553 -11.50 26.91 4.42
C LEU A 553 -11.18 27.32 2.97
N PRO A 554 -9.93 27.71 2.67
CA PRO A 554 -8.79 27.83 3.58
C PRO A 554 -8.78 29.17 4.34
N ASN A 555 -8.22 29.17 5.55
CA ASN A 555 -8.01 30.40 6.32
C ASN A 555 -6.84 30.23 7.31
N SER A 556 -6.21 31.32 7.72
CA SER A 556 -5.02 31.32 8.60
C SER A 556 -5.31 30.92 10.06
N LYS A 557 -6.57 30.83 10.48
CA LYS A 557 -7.00 30.40 11.82
C LYS A 557 -7.46 28.94 11.85
N ALA A 558 -7.49 28.28 10.68
CA ALA A 558 -7.87 26.88 10.58
C ALA A 558 -6.98 26.01 11.46
N LYS A 559 -7.56 24.97 12.06
CA LYS A 559 -6.80 23.96 12.74
C LYS A 559 -6.38 22.90 11.75
N VAL A 560 -5.08 22.80 11.48
CA VAL A 560 -4.50 21.86 10.51
C VAL A 560 -3.71 20.78 11.23
N PHE A 561 -3.87 19.53 10.80
CA PHE A 561 -3.22 18.37 11.40
C PHE A 561 -2.64 17.47 10.32
N ILE A 562 -1.52 16.82 10.66
CA ILE A 562 -1.03 15.63 9.95
C ILE A 562 -1.14 14.41 10.85
N SER A 563 -1.32 13.23 10.26
CA SER A 563 -1.50 12.01 11.02
C SER A 563 -0.90 10.78 10.32
N SER A 564 -0.55 9.75 11.09
CA SER A 564 -0.27 8.42 10.57
C SER A 564 -1.54 7.58 10.41
N ALA A 565 -2.68 8.01 10.99
CA ALA A 565 -3.96 7.30 11.03
C ALA A 565 -4.86 7.63 9.83
N ASP A 566 -5.57 6.61 9.34
CA ASP A 566 -6.81 6.78 8.60
C ASP A 566 -8.01 6.79 9.57
N TRP A 567 -9.17 7.26 9.13
CA TRP A 567 -10.40 7.19 9.92
C TRP A 567 -11.03 5.79 9.81
N MET A 568 -10.42 4.86 10.52
CA MET A 568 -10.80 3.45 10.58
C MET A 568 -10.74 2.96 12.02
N SER A 569 -11.71 2.16 12.44
CA SER A 569 -11.77 1.60 13.81
C SER A 569 -10.46 0.88 14.20
N ARG A 570 -9.87 0.11 13.28
CA ARG A 570 -8.56 -0.53 13.56
C ARG A 570 -7.41 0.45 13.81
N ASN A 571 -7.45 1.68 13.25
CA ASN A 571 -6.42 2.70 13.49
C ASN A 571 -6.65 3.35 14.85
N PHE A 572 -7.91 3.54 15.24
CA PHE A 572 -8.26 4.15 16.51
C PHE A 572 -8.13 3.18 17.70
N ASP A 573 -8.44 1.88 17.51
CA ASP A 573 -8.59 0.92 18.61
C ASP A 573 -7.44 -0.09 18.72
N ARG A 574 -6.77 -0.42 17.61
CA ARG A 574 -5.82 -1.54 17.52
C ARG A 574 -4.46 -1.18 16.95
N ARG A 575 -4.14 0.12 16.91
CA ARG A 575 -2.85 0.62 16.44
C ARG A 575 -2.36 1.76 17.29
N VAL A 576 -1.04 1.86 17.42
CA VAL A 576 -0.39 3.07 17.90
C VAL A 576 -0.18 3.98 16.69
N GLU A 577 -0.93 5.06 16.66
CA GLU A 577 -0.90 6.13 15.65
C GLU A 577 -0.77 7.47 16.36
N TYR A 578 -0.47 8.52 15.60
CA TYR A 578 -0.44 9.88 16.13
C TYR A 578 -1.21 10.86 15.22
N MET A 579 -1.61 11.97 15.80
CA MET A 579 -2.07 13.19 15.15
C MET A 579 -1.27 14.36 15.73
N LEU A 580 -0.72 15.21 14.86
CA LEU A 580 0.06 16.38 15.22
C LEU A 580 -0.61 17.65 14.68
N PRO A 581 -0.94 18.65 15.52
CA PRO A 581 -1.36 19.97 15.06
C PRO A 581 -0.18 20.74 14.44
N ILE A 582 -0.44 21.45 13.36
CA ILE A 582 0.53 22.27 12.67
C ILE A 582 0.35 23.73 13.12
N GLU A 583 1.22 24.17 14.02
CA GLU A 583 1.15 25.52 14.59
C GLU A 583 2.08 26.53 13.89
N ASN A 584 3.12 26.06 13.20
CA ASN A 584 4.02 26.94 12.45
C ASN A 584 3.28 27.55 11.25
N PRO A 585 3.12 28.88 11.16
CA PRO A 585 2.29 29.52 10.14
C PRO A 585 2.71 29.19 8.71
N THR A 586 4.02 29.14 8.41
CA THR A 586 4.50 28.82 7.06
C THR A 586 4.18 27.38 6.67
N VAL A 587 4.35 26.44 7.61
CA VAL A 587 4.02 25.04 7.39
C VAL A 587 2.52 24.84 7.27
N HIS A 588 1.75 25.58 8.08
CA HIS A 588 0.29 25.61 8.01
C HIS A 588 -0.19 26.01 6.61
N ASP A 589 0.31 27.15 6.08
CA ASP A 589 -0.05 27.65 4.75
C ASP A 589 0.39 26.66 3.66
N GLN A 590 1.57 26.06 3.79
CA GLN A 590 2.05 25.06 2.83
C GLN A 590 1.12 23.84 2.76
N ILE A 591 0.69 23.31 3.90
CA ILE A 591 -0.17 22.14 3.95
C ILE A 591 -1.60 22.50 3.52
N LEU A 592 -2.16 23.60 4.03
CA LEU A 592 -3.54 23.98 3.77
C LEU A 592 -3.72 24.60 2.38
N ASP A 593 -3.01 25.69 2.09
CA ASP A 593 -3.24 26.52 0.88
C ASP A 593 -2.59 25.90 -0.36
N GLN A 594 -1.62 25.00 -0.19
CA GLN A 594 -0.95 24.37 -1.30
C GLN A 594 -1.34 22.90 -1.43
N VAL A 595 -1.07 22.06 -0.43
CA VAL A 595 -1.31 20.62 -0.57
C VAL A 595 -2.80 20.30 -0.62
N MET A 596 -3.59 20.80 0.34
CA MET A 596 -5.03 20.50 0.38
C MET A 596 -5.78 21.16 -0.76
N VAL A 597 -5.52 22.44 -1.03
CA VAL A 597 -6.18 23.15 -2.14
C VAL A 597 -5.88 22.50 -3.48
N ALA A 598 -4.63 22.09 -3.75
CA ALA A 598 -4.29 21.36 -4.99
C ALA A 598 -5.04 20.04 -5.13
N ASN A 599 -5.18 19.28 -4.04
CA ASN A 599 -5.96 18.04 -4.03
C ASN A 599 -7.45 18.31 -4.35
N LEU A 600 -8.01 19.38 -3.82
CA LEU A 600 -9.40 19.76 -4.07
C LEU A 600 -9.60 20.33 -5.48
N LEU A 601 -8.63 21.05 -6.04
CA LEU A 601 -8.69 21.61 -7.40
C LEU A 601 -8.51 20.56 -8.50
N ASP A 602 -7.80 19.44 -8.24
CA ASP A 602 -7.56 18.43 -9.26
C ASP A 602 -8.86 17.98 -9.93
N ASN A 603 -8.89 18.05 -11.26
CA ASN A 603 -10.02 17.62 -12.08
C ASN A 603 -9.60 16.76 -13.28
N GLN A 604 -8.31 16.50 -13.45
CA GLN A 604 -7.80 15.61 -14.50
C GLN A 604 -7.63 14.16 -14.05
N GLN A 605 -7.38 13.95 -12.75
CA GLN A 605 -7.12 12.63 -12.16
C GLN A 605 -8.18 12.23 -11.12
N SER A 606 -9.20 13.04 -10.93
CA SER A 606 -10.17 12.90 -9.84
C SER A 606 -11.43 12.16 -10.26
N TRP A 607 -11.95 11.37 -9.32
CA TRP A 607 -13.19 10.62 -9.40
C TRP A 607 -14.09 11.01 -8.23
N MET A 608 -15.31 11.47 -8.51
CA MET A 608 -16.29 11.84 -7.48
C MET A 608 -17.11 10.63 -7.07
N LEU A 609 -17.22 10.38 -5.76
CA LEU A 609 -18.15 9.40 -5.21
C LEU A 609 -19.57 9.96 -5.24
N ARG A 610 -20.51 9.18 -5.77
CA ARG A 610 -21.93 9.49 -5.83
C ARG A 610 -22.71 8.85 -4.69
N SER A 611 -23.90 9.33 -4.44
CA SER A 611 -24.79 8.83 -3.37
C SER A 611 -25.19 7.35 -3.55
N ASP A 612 -25.08 6.80 -4.75
CA ASP A 612 -25.31 5.39 -5.05
C ASP A 612 -24.05 4.51 -4.86
N GLY A 613 -22.92 5.08 -4.46
CA GLY A 613 -21.65 4.38 -4.26
C GLY A 613 -20.78 4.26 -5.51
N ARG A 614 -21.20 4.80 -6.65
CA ARG A 614 -20.41 4.80 -7.89
C ARG A 614 -19.42 5.93 -7.91
N TYR A 615 -18.25 5.69 -8.52
CA TYR A 615 -17.28 6.72 -8.82
C TYR A 615 -17.42 7.20 -10.26
N GLU A 616 -17.50 8.50 -10.45
CA GLU A 616 -17.58 9.15 -11.75
C GLU A 616 -16.35 10.04 -11.95
N ARG A 617 -15.65 9.83 -13.08
CA ARG A 617 -14.48 10.64 -13.42
C ARG A 617 -14.89 12.09 -13.70
N LEU A 618 -14.20 13.05 -13.08
CA LEU A 618 -14.39 14.46 -13.37
C LEU A 618 -13.95 14.78 -14.80
N LYS A 619 -14.69 15.67 -15.45
CA LYS A 619 -14.31 16.29 -16.72
C LYS A 619 -13.56 17.57 -16.42
N ALA A 620 -12.41 17.77 -17.04
CA ALA A 620 -11.51 18.89 -16.73
C ALA A 620 -12.10 20.28 -17.00
N GLY A 621 -13.10 20.42 -17.86
CA GLY A 621 -13.68 21.72 -18.22
C GLY A 621 -12.64 22.69 -18.80
N ASP A 622 -12.93 24.01 -18.70
CA ASP A 622 -12.09 25.07 -19.28
C ASP A 622 -10.81 25.37 -18.47
N MET A 623 -10.75 24.92 -17.22
CA MET A 623 -9.59 25.11 -16.34
C MET A 623 -9.05 23.73 -15.89
N PRO A 624 -8.28 23.05 -16.72
CA PRO A 624 -7.70 21.76 -16.36
C PRO A 624 -6.61 21.94 -15.31
N PHE A 625 -6.70 21.17 -14.22
CA PHE A 625 -5.70 21.16 -13.16
C PHE A 625 -5.31 19.73 -12.80
N ASN A 626 -3.99 19.47 -12.85
CA ASN A 626 -3.39 18.19 -12.48
C ASN A 626 -2.44 18.42 -11.30
N LEU A 627 -2.80 17.92 -10.14
CA LEU A 627 -2.03 18.16 -8.92
C LEU A 627 -0.63 17.56 -8.97
N HIS A 628 -0.44 16.38 -9.57
CA HIS A 628 0.88 15.76 -9.67
C HIS A 628 1.81 16.59 -10.57
N HIS A 629 1.29 17.08 -11.70
CA HIS A 629 2.04 17.97 -12.57
C HIS A 629 2.39 19.28 -11.86
N TYR A 630 1.41 19.88 -11.16
CA TYR A 630 1.61 21.10 -10.39
C TYR A 630 2.79 20.96 -9.41
N PHE A 631 2.80 19.91 -8.58
CA PHE A 631 3.88 19.73 -7.60
C PHE A 631 5.22 19.32 -8.22
N MET A 632 5.23 18.65 -9.38
CA MET A 632 6.47 18.36 -10.09
C MET A 632 7.12 19.62 -10.68
N THR A 633 6.33 20.62 -11.07
CA THR A 633 6.81 21.81 -11.81
C THR A 633 6.95 23.06 -10.97
N ASN A 634 6.34 23.10 -9.78
CA ASN A 634 6.39 24.26 -8.88
C ASN A 634 7.15 23.91 -7.60
N ALA A 635 7.97 24.84 -7.11
CA ALA A 635 8.68 24.70 -5.87
C ALA A 635 7.73 24.67 -4.66
N SER A 636 8.16 24.03 -3.56
CA SER A 636 7.46 24.10 -2.27
C SER A 636 7.53 25.52 -1.68
N LEU A 637 6.49 25.93 -0.95
CA LEU A 637 6.46 27.24 -0.28
C LEU A 637 7.50 27.35 0.85
N SER A 638 7.85 26.25 1.53
CA SER A 638 8.78 26.26 2.66
C SER A 638 10.25 26.20 2.26
N GLY A 639 10.55 25.88 1.02
CA GLY A 639 11.91 25.67 0.55
C GLY A 639 12.44 26.76 -0.37
N ARG A 640 12.03 28.03 -0.17
CA ARG A 640 12.32 29.09 -1.11
C ARG A 640 13.55 29.93 -0.80
N GLY A 641 14.42 29.64 0.12
CA GLY A 641 15.59 30.44 0.42
C GLY A 641 16.07 31.37 -0.72
N GLY A 642 17.05 30.96 -1.49
CA GLY A 642 17.55 31.72 -2.64
C GLY A 642 16.60 31.86 -3.84
N ALA A 643 15.62 30.95 -4.01
CA ALA A 643 14.66 31.02 -5.13
C ALA A 643 13.63 32.18 -4.99
N LEU A 644 13.56 32.83 -3.84
CA LEU A 644 12.85 34.11 -3.70
C LEU A 644 13.53 35.25 -4.48
N ALA A 645 14.81 35.14 -4.76
CA ALA A 645 15.57 36.11 -5.56
C ALA A 645 15.26 35.98 -7.07
N ASP A 646 14.87 34.78 -7.55
CA ASP A 646 14.45 34.54 -8.92
C ASP A 646 12.93 34.68 -9.03
N GLU A 647 12.41 35.84 -9.28
CA GLU A 647 11.01 36.33 -9.44
C GLU A 647 9.93 35.36 -9.99
N LYS A 648 10.12 34.06 -9.96
CA LYS A 648 9.10 33.06 -10.28
C LYS A 648 8.13 32.93 -9.10
N LYS A 649 7.11 33.79 -9.08
CA LYS A 649 5.97 33.65 -8.17
C LYS A 649 5.35 32.27 -8.36
N VAL A 650 5.37 31.44 -7.31
CA VAL A 650 4.53 30.23 -7.31
C VAL A 650 3.08 30.68 -7.39
N PRO A 651 2.29 30.12 -8.34
CA PRO A 651 0.90 30.48 -8.46
C PRO A 651 0.16 30.27 -7.13
N THR A 652 -0.47 31.31 -6.61
CA THR A 652 -1.36 31.18 -5.46
C THR A 652 -2.59 30.40 -5.92
N LEU A 653 -2.84 29.24 -5.32
CA LEU A 653 -4.02 28.46 -5.61
C LEU A 653 -5.23 29.10 -4.92
N SER A 654 -6.33 29.27 -5.63
CA SER A 654 -7.60 29.73 -5.05
C SER A 654 -8.73 28.77 -5.41
N LEU A 655 -9.50 28.36 -4.42
CA LEU A 655 -10.74 27.62 -4.61
C LEU A 655 -11.87 28.61 -4.92
N VAL A 656 -12.23 28.73 -6.19
CA VAL A 656 -13.46 29.42 -6.57
C VAL A 656 -14.61 28.43 -6.37
N ARG A 657 -15.30 28.51 -5.24
CA ARG A 657 -16.55 27.78 -5.04
C ARG A 657 -17.62 28.40 -5.95
N ARG A 658 -18.05 27.66 -6.98
CA ARG A 658 -19.34 27.97 -7.63
C ARG A 658 -20.43 27.65 -6.59
N ARG A 659 -21.04 28.68 -6.05
CA ARG A 659 -22.24 28.60 -5.17
C ARG A 659 -23.42 28.00 -5.91
#